data_4ddec9348aa77b4746df82347a39b052
#
_entry.id   4ddec9348aa77b4746df82347a39b052
#
_cell.length_a   1.000
_cell.length_b   1.000
_cell.length_c   1.000
_cell.angle_alpha   90.00
_cell.angle_beta   90.00
_cell.angle_gamma   90.00
#
_symmetry.space_group_name_H-M   'P 1'
#
loop_
_entity.id
_entity.type
_entity.pdbx_description
1 polymer ?
#
loop_
_entity_poly.entity_id
_entity_poly.type
_entity_poly.pdbx_seq_one_letter_code
_entity_poly.pdbx_strand_id
1 'polypeptide(L)'
;MAQSTTLSELAQAIRRHLYFSQAKSESLATRHDHYRALALAVRDRLLQNWVQTAEAYTQAQVRTAVYLSAEYLLGPHLDNNLVNLGIRQEAELACRELGLELEELLALEPEPGLGNGGLGRLAACFQESMASLELPAIGYGIRYEFGIFRQQITPQGQQESTDPWLAQGNPWEVIRPEWSYPVEIGGHTVIGVAYDTPILGYGVNTANTLRLWSAAAPDAFDFASFNAGDYTRAVLRKVQSETLSKVLYPNDEFDQGKRLRLSQQIFFVSCSLQDMFRILQGQGLPVDQFHRKFAVQMNDTHPAIAVAELMRLLIDVYGINWDTAWAITTASLSYTNHTLLPEALETWGVELFEQLLPRHLQIIYEINARFLRMARIRFAGQPDKLTRLSLIEEGPQRRVRMAHLAVVGSHCTNGVAELHSRLLRQHLLADFAELWPERFTNVTNGVTPRRWMAVANPALAGLLDEVLGGRWRKDLAALQELAPLAGDPAFLERWQQVKGQGKRRLIDHVQQQFGLLLDHTSLFDVQVKRIHEYKRQHLAALLIVERYLRLRNGEDLAPRTFLFGGKAAPGYAMAKLIIRLLVGIAEIVNLDPAMQGRLRVVFLPNFSVSLGQLVYPAVDLSEQISTAGKEASGTGNMKMALNGAVTIGTLDGANVEIRERVGEENFFLFGHTTEQVAELDRLGYHPMSWIEQDPMARDVLSLIGSGHFSDGDRDLYHPLLASLTSHDPFKVMADLADYR
;
A
#
# COMPACT_ATOMS: atom_id res chain seq x y z
N MET A 1 -44.67 -13.99 31.44
CA MET A 1 -43.53 -14.90 31.42
C MET A 1 -42.82 -14.71 30.10
N ALA A 2 -41.74 -13.97 30.06
CA ALA A 2 -40.94 -13.87 28.84
C ALA A 2 -40.28 -15.24 28.58
N GLN A 3 -40.54 -15.82 27.43
CA GLN A 3 -39.82 -17.00 26.97
C GLN A 3 -38.32 -16.63 26.98
N SER A 4 -37.55 -17.31 27.82
CA SER A 4 -36.09 -17.24 27.81
C SER A 4 -35.64 -17.85 26.47
N THR A 5 -35.52 -17.03 25.45
CA THR A 5 -34.89 -17.43 24.19
C THR A 5 -33.42 -17.70 24.51
N THR A 6 -32.97 -18.93 24.34
CA THR A 6 -31.57 -19.30 24.53
C THR A 6 -30.76 -18.57 23.44
N LEU A 7 -29.84 -17.68 23.85
CA LEU A 7 -28.96 -16.96 22.92
C LEU A 7 -28.07 -17.92 22.13
N SER A 8 -27.73 -17.55 20.91
CA SER A 8 -26.72 -18.23 20.09
C SER A 8 -25.35 -18.29 20.79
N GLU A 9 -24.52 -19.23 20.43
CA GLU A 9 -23.18 -19.39 21.01
C GLU A 9 -22.35 -18.12 20.85
N LEU A 10 -22.44 -17.45 19.70
CA LEU A 10 -21.71 -16.22 19.46
C LEU A 10 -22.24 -15.06 20.31
N ALA A 11 -23.56 -14.93 20.49
CA ALA A 11 -24.15 -13.93 21.38
C ALA A 11 -23.70 -14.14 22.85
N GLN A 12 -23.64 -15.40 23.29
CA GLN A 12 -23.12 -15.75 24.61
C GLN A 12 -21.64 -15.41 24.74
N ALA A 13 -20.83 -15.65 23.70
CA ALA A 13 -19.42 -15.30 23.70
C ALA A 13 -19.20 -13.77 23.78
N ILE A 14 -20.02 -12.99 23.05
CA ILE A 14 -19.99 -11.52 23.12
C ILE A 14 -20.27 -11.05 24.56
N ARG A 15 -21.34 -11.54 25.19
CA ARG A 15 -21.66 -11.22 26.61
C ARG A 15 -20.53 -11.61 27.56
N ARG A 16 -19.95 -12.79 27.36
CA ARG A 16 -18.81 -13.25 28.17
C ARG A 16 -17.63 -12.30 28.06
N HIS A 17 -17.29 -11.83 26.85
CA HIS A 17 -16.19 -10.88 26.65
C HIS A 17 -16.51 -9.48 27.19
N LEU A 18 -17.76 -9.01 27.12
CA LEU A 18 -18.14 -7.80 27.82
C LEU A 18 -17.85 -7.89 29.31
N TYR A 19 -18.30 -8.98 29.94
CA TYR A 19 -18.21 -9.14 31.38
C TYR A 19 -16.79 -9.47 31.87
N PHE A 20 -16.16 -10.51 31.28
CA PHE A 20 -14.88 -11.02 31.79
C PHE A 20 -13.64 -10.34 31.19
N SER A 21 -13.70 -9.88 29.94
CA SER A 21 -12.56 -9.24 29.30
C SER A 21 -12.54 -7.72 29.45
N GLN A 22 -13.71 -7.10 29.64
CA GLN A 22 -13.85 -5.65 29.73
C GLN A 22 -14.45 -5.15 31.04
N ALA A 23 -14.89 -6.04 31.95
CA ALA A 23 -15.54 -5.74 33.23
C ALA A 23 -16.74 -4.77 33.04
N LYS A 24 -17.56 -4.99 32.02
CA LYS A 24 -18.76 -4.20 31.69
C LYS A 24 -20.03 -5.04 31.77
N SER A 25 -21.11 -4.48 32.31
CA SER A 25 -22.44 -5.03 32.11
C SER A 25 -23.06 -4.48 30.82
N GLU A 26 -24.06 -5.15 30.27
CA GLU A 26 -24.77 -4.68 29.06
C GLU A 26 -25.36 -3.28 29.22
N SER A 27 -25.85 -2.93 30.43
CA SER A 27 -26.44 -1.63 30.72
C SER A 27 -25.42 -0.48 30.80
N LEU A 28 -24.13 -0.78 30.99
CA LEU A 28 -23.04 0.19 31.10
C LEU A 28 -22.09 0.18 29.89
N ALA A 29 -22.27 -0.79 29.01
CA ALA A 29 -21.42 -0.94 27.83
C ALA A 29 -21.73 0.13 26.79
N THR A 30 -20.70 0.73 26.24
CA THR A 30 -20.76 1.60 25.05
C THR A 30 -20.83 0.77 23.78
N ARG A 31 -21.18 1.39 22.66
CA ARG A 31 -21.10 0.70 21.35
C ARG A 31 -19.69 0.19 21.04
N HIS A 32 -18.65 0.92 21.43
CA HIS A 32 -17.27 0.50 21.28
C HIS A 32 -16.93 -0.73 22.14
N ASP A 33 -17.47 -0.82 23.36
CA ASP A 33 -17.31 -2.02 24.20
C ASP A 33 -17.95 -3.25 23.52
N HIS A 34 -19.12 -3.08 22.89
CA HIS A 34 -19.78 -4.15 22.11
C HIS A 34 -18.98 -4.55 20.87
N TYR A 35 -18.43 -3.57 20.10
CA TYR A 35 -17.51 -3.86 19.01
C TYR A 35 -16.33 -4.70 19.50
N ARG A 36 -15.68 -4.28 20.58
CA ARG A 36 -14.52 -4.99 21.13
C ARG A 36 -14.88 -6.39 21.63
N ALA A 37 -16.05 -6.57 22.23
CA ALA A 37 -16.54 -7.88 22.65
C ALA A 37 -16.78 -8.82 21.48
N LEU A 38 -17.42 -8.33 20.41
CA LEU A 38 -17.60 -9.08 19.16
C LEU A 38 -16.26 -9.44 18.53
N ALA A 39 -15.34 -8.49 18.42
CA ALA A 39 -14.00 -8.73 17.86
C ALA A 39 -13.24 -9.81 18.65
N LEU A 40 -13.31 -9.79 20.00
CA LEU A 40 -12.70 -10.82 20.86
C LEU A 40 -13.37 -12.19 20.68
N ALA A 41 -14.69 -12.25 20.56
CA ALA A 41 -15.42 -13.50 20.33
C ALA A 41 -15.08 -14.14 18.97
N VAL A 42 -14.92 -13.30 17.94
CA VAL A 42 -14.44 -13.75 16.61
C VAL A 42 -12.97 -14.18 16.68
N ARG A 43 -12.12 -13.42 17.41
CA ARG A 43 -10.72 -13.75 17.62
C ARG A 43 -10.52 -15.11 18.28
N ASP A 44 -11.35 -15.52 19.23
CA ASP A 44 -11.23 -16.84 19.88
C ASP A 44 -11.23 -17.97 18.85
N ARG A 45 -12.11 -17.90 17.83
CA ARG A 45 -12.15 -18.88 16.73
C ARG A 45 -10.90 -18.80 15.85
N LEU A 46 -10.43 -17.59 15.59
CA LEU A 46 -9.18 -17.35 14.85
C LEU A 46 -7.98 -17.96 15.54
N LEU A 47 -7.83 -17.74 16.85
CA LEU A 47 -6.71 -18.23 17.64
C LEU A 47 -6.64 -19.75 17.68
N GLN A 48 -7.80 -20.42 17.69
CA GLN A 48 -7.84 -21.89 17.59
C GLN A 48 -7.21 -22.38 16.27
N ASN A 49 -7.61 -21.80 15.14
CA ASN A 49 -7.06 -22.13 13.83
C ASN A 49 -5.57 -21.80 13.76
N TRP A 50 -5.16 -20.66 14.34
CA TRP A 50 -3.77 -20.21 14.32
C TRP A 50 -2.83 -21.14 15.10
N VAL A 51 -3.24 -21.59 16.29
CA VAL A 51 -2.47 -22.56 17.08
C VAL A 51 -2.31 -23.87 16.33
N GLN A 52 -3.40 -24.42 15.78
CA GLN A 52 -3.38 -25.65 14.99
C GLN A 52 -2.48 -25.53 13.75
N THR A 53 -2.53 -24.38 13.06
CA THR A 53 -1.66 -24.08 11.90
C THR A 53 -0.18 -24.09 12.33
N ALA A 54 0.17 -23.39 13.41
CA ALA A 54 1.55 -23.32 13.90
C ALA A 54 2.09 -24.69 14.33
N GLU A 55 1.27 -25.49 14.99
CA GLU A 55 1.61 -26.89 15.36
C GLU A 55 1.85 -27.76 14.12
N ALA A 56 0.94 -27.70 13.12
CA ALA A 56 1.07 -28.46 11.88
C ALA A 56 2.35 -28.08 11.11
N TYR A 57 2.65 -26.77 11.00
CA TYR A 57 3.87 -26.30 10.34
C TYR A 57 5.15 -26.72 11.06
N THR A 58 5.10 -26.76 12.39
CA THR A 58 6.23 -27.19 13.21
C THR A 58 6.48 -28.69 13.07
N GLN A 59 5.42 -29.50 13.17
CA GLN A 59 5.52 -30.95 13.04
C GLN A 59 5.99 -31.40 11.66
N ALA A 60 5.48 -30.78 10.62
CA ALA A 60 5.83 -31.09 9.23
C ALA A 60 7.16 -30.45 8.77
N GLN A 61 7.77 -29.59 9.59
CA GLN A 61 8.99 -28.83 9.28
C GLN A 61 8.92 -28.14 7.90
N VAL A 62 7.75 -27.62 7.52
CA VAL A 62 7.48 -27.07 6.19
C VAL A 62 8.41 -25.93 5.84
N ARG A 63 8.78 -25.82 4.56
CA ARG A 63 9.43 -24.62 4.03
C ARG A 63 8.45 -23.44 4.11
N THR A 64 8.91 -22.31 4.59
CA THR A 64 8.08 -21.15 4.89
C THR A 64 8.45 -19.98 4.00
N ALA A 65 7.46 -19.39 3.31
CA ALA A 65 7.61 -18.11 2.65
C ALA A 65 7.65 -16.99 3.69
N VAL A 66 8.62 -16.10 3.57
CA VAL A 66 8.78 -14.95 4.45
C VAL A 66 8.64 -13.68 3.62
N TYR A 67 7.78 -12.78 4.05
CA TYR A 67 7.57 -11.51 3.38
C TYR A 67 8.05 -10.37 4.27
N LEU A 68 9.18 -9.74 3.90
CA LEU A 68 9.74 -8.59 4.61
C LEU A 68 9.19 -7.31 4.00
N SER A 69 8.39 -6.56 4.74
CA SER A 69 7.80 -5.32 4.26
C SER A 69 7.78 -4.23 5.31
N ALA A 70 8.13 -3.00 4.90
CA ALA A 70 8.04 -1.83 5.78
C ALA A 70 6.59 -1.43 6.05
N GLU A 71 5.63 -1.87 5.23
CA GLU A 71 4.22 -1.52 5.40
C GLU A 71 3.28 -2.69 5.10
N TYR A 72 2.17 -2.74 5.85
CA TYR A 72 1.04 -3.65 5.66
C TYR A 72 -0.27 -2.87 5.78
N LEU A 73 -0.88 -2.50 4.66
CA LEU A 73 -2.15 -1.77 4.64
C LEU A 73 -3.32 -2.77 4.75
N LEU A 74 -3.56 -3.25 5.96
CA LEU A 74 -4.49 -4.35 6.24
C LEU A 74 -5.96 -3.94 6.04
N GLY A 75 -6.33 -2.72 6.46
CA GLY A 75 -7.72 -2.31 6.63
C GLY A 75 -8.39 -2.97 7.83
N PRO A 76 -9.69 -2.73 8.08
CA PRO A 76 -10.42 -3.33 9.18
C PRO A 76 -10.40 -4.86 9.11
N HIS A 77 -10.25 -5.51 10.26
CA HIS A 77 -10.15 -6.97 10.33
C HIS A 77 -11.50 -7.66 10.46
N LEU A 78 -12.44 -7.07 11.22
CA LEU A 78 -13.63 -7.77 11.70
C LEU A 78 -14.48 -8.33 10.55
N ASP A 79 -14.92 -7.50 9.61
CA ASP A 79 -15.79 -7.97 8.51
C ASP A 79 -15.06 -8.97 7.59
N ASN A 80 -13.77 -8.72 7.31
CA ASN A 80 -12.96 -9.66 6.55
C ASN A 80 -12.82 -11.03 7.24
N ASN A 81 -12.63 -11.04 8.55
CA ASN A 81 -12.55 -12.27 9.33
C ASN A 81 -13.90 -12.99 9.40
N LEU A 82 -15.01 -12.25 9.52
CA LEU A 82 -16.35 -12.83 9.47
C LEU A 82 -16.61 -13.52 8.12
N VAL A 83 -16.20 -12.91 7.02
CA VAL A 83 -16.33 -13.48 5.67
C VAL A 83 -15.41 -14.70 5.53
N ASN A 84 -14.16 -14.62 5.97
CA ASN A 84 -13.18 -15.70 5.83
C ASN A 84 -13.54 -16.92 6.70
N LEU A 85 -14.13 -16.71 7.88
CA LEU A 85 -14.69 -17.78 8.74
C LEU A 85 -16.04 -18.32 8.22
N GLY A 86 -16.71 -17.62 7.32
CA GLY A 86 -18.06 -17.98 6.86
C GLY A 86 -19.17 -17.76 7.89
N ILE A 87 -18.94 -16.87 8.89
CA ILE A 87 -19.86 -16.64 10.02
C ILE A 87 -20.50 -15.25 10.02
N ARG A 88 -20.46 -14.51 8.91
CA ARG A 88 -21.03 -13.14 8.88
C ARG A 88 -22.52 -13.10 9.21
N GLN A 89 -23.29 -14.05 8.68
CA GLN A 89 -24.73 -14.16 8.99
C GLN A 89 -24.97 -14.52 10.47
N GLU A 90 -24.17 -15.43 11.02
CA GLU A 90 -24.23 -15.78 12.44
C GLU A 90 -23.95 -14.55 13.32
N ALA A 91 -22.96 -13.73 12.96
CA ALA A 91 -22.64 -12.48 13.67
C ALA A 91 -23.79 -11.47 13.58
N GLU A 92 -24.43 -11.34 12.43
CA GLU A 92 -25.59 -10.46 12.26
C GLU A 92 -26.77 -10.90 13.15
N LEU A 93 -27.07 -12.20 13.18
CA LEU A 93 -28.10 -12.75 14.06
C LEU A 93 -27.75 -12.55 15.55
N ALA A 94 -26.51 -12.84 15.94
CA ALA A 94 -26.05 -12.65 17.32
C ALA A 94 -26.14 -11.18 17.77
N CYS A 95 -25.78 -10.23 16.89
CA CYS A 95 -25.95 -8.80 17.16
C CYS A 95 -27.42 -8.45 17.37
N ARG A 96 -28.33 -8.90 16.51
CA ARG A 96 -29.79 -8.66 16.65
C ARG A 96 -30.35 -9.24 17.95
N GLU A 97 -29.91 -10.43 18.37
CA GLU A 97 -30.28 -11.06 19.65
C GLU A 97 -29.90 -10.17 20.87
N LEU A 98 -28.84 -9.37 20.70
CA LEU A 98 -28.34 -8.42 21.72
C LEU A 98 -28.88 -7.00 21.53
N GLY A 99 -29.80 -6.76 20.57
CA GLY A 99 -30.32 -5.44 20.26
C GLY A 99 -29.31 -4.49 19.61
N LEU A 100 -28.34 -5.06 18.86
CA LEU A 100 -27.24 -4.34 18.17
C LEU A 100 -27.35 -4.52 16.64
N GLU A 101 -26.83 -3.54 15.91
CA GLU A 101 -26.68 -3.62 14.45
C GLU A 101 -25.22 -3.88 14.10
N LEU A 102 -24.95 -4.96 13.34
CA LEU A 102 -23.59 -5.35 12.98
C LEU A 102 -22.86 -4.24 12.21
N GLU A 103 -23.52 -3.59 11.25
CA GLU A 103 -22.92 -2.52 10.44
C GLU A 103 -22.44 -1.33 11.27
N GLU A 104 -23.18 -0.99 12.34
CA GLU A 104 -22.76 0.07 13.26
C GLU A 104 -21.50 -0.33 14.05
N LEU A 105 -21.36 -1.61 14.42
CA LEU A 105 -20.17 -2.10 15.12
C LEU A 105 -18.97 -2.17 14.17
N LEU A 106 -19.16 -2.62 12.92
CA LEU A 106 -18.10 -2.65 11.89
C LEU A 106 -17.53 -1.25 11.63
N ALA A 107 -18.38 -0.22 11.64
CA ALA A 107 -17.97 1.17 11.42
C ALA A 107 -17.11 1.75 12.57
N LEU A 108 -17.08 1.11 13.73
CA LEU A 108 -16.28 1.56 14.88
C LEU A 108 -14.85 1.04 14.87
N GLU A 109 -14.53 0.07 14.00
CA GLU A 109 -13.18 -0.52 13.93
C GLU A 109 -12.15 0.47 13.37
N PRO A 110 -11.10 0.83 14.14
CA PRO A 110 -10.02 1.64 13.61
C PRO A 110 -9.22 0.86 12.54
N GLU A 111 -8.87 1.52 11.46
CA GLU A 111 -7.93 0.91 10.51
C GLU A 111 -6.51 0.87 11.10
N PRO A 112 -5.79 -0.27 11.00
CA PRO A 112 -4.40 -0.33 11.41
C PRO A 112 -3.54 0.66 10.62
N GLY A 113 -2.84 1.54 11.33
CA GLY A 113 -1.94 2.55 10.79
C GLY A 113 -0.59 1.99 10.33
N LEU A 114 -0.57 0.83 9.68
CA LEU A 114 0.62 0.04 9.36
C LEU A 114 1.04 0.14 7.90
N GLY A 115 0.38 0.98 7.11
CA GLY A 115 0.68 1.15 5.69
C GLY A 115 0.08 2.43 5.12
N ASN A 116 0.45 2.76 3.88
CA ASN A 116 0.04 4.00 3.23
C ASN A 116 -0.58 3.80 1.84
N GLY A 117 -0.02 2.88 1.04
CA GLY A 117 -0.39 2.81 -0.38
C GLY A 117 -0.39 1.42 -0.99
N GLY A 118 -0.14 1.37 -2.31
CA GLY A 118 -0.20 0.15 -3.11
C GLY A 118 0.75 -0.95 -2.64
N LEU A 119 1.96 -0.60 -2.22
CA LEU A 119 2.96 -1.55 -1.72
C LEU A 119 2.46 -2.27 -0.45
N GLY A 120 1.99 -1.52 0.54
CA GLY A 120 1.45 -2.09 1.78
C GLY A 120 0.15 -2.87 1.56
N ARG A 121 -0.70 -2.43 0.61
CA ARG A 121 -1.92 -3.18 0.28
C ARG A 121 -1.60 -4.48 -0.45
N LEU A 122 -0.61 -4.50 -1.33
CA LEU A 122 -0.14 -5.73 -1.97
C LEU A 122 0.37 -6.74 -0.94
N ALA A 123 1.18 -6.29 0.00
CA ALA A 123 1.66 -7.12 1.11
C ALA A 123 0.50 -7.76 1.89
N ALA A 124 -0.53 -6.98 2.23
CA ALA A 124 -1.72 -7.48 2.90
C ALA A 124 -2.52 -8.48 2.05
N CYS A 125 -2.65 -8.25 0.73
CA CYS A 125 -3.30 -9.18 -0.19
C CYS A 125 -2.55 -10.51 -0.29
N PHE A 126 -1.21 -10.48 -0.37
CA PHE A 126 -0.41 -11.70 -0.40
C PHE A 126 -0.53 -12.52 0.88
N GLN A 127 -0.49 -11.87 2.06
CA GLN A 127 -0.64 -12.58 3.33
C GLN A 127 -1.97 -13.32 3.41
N GLU A 128 -3.07 -12.67 3.06
CA GLU A 128 -4.41 -13.25 3.08
C GLU A 128 -4.58 -14.33 2.01
N SER A 129 -4.04 -14.12 0.81
CA SER A 129 -4.12 -15.10 -0.28
C SER A 129 -3.27 -16.34 -0.02
N MET A 130 -2.07 -16.19 0.55
CA MET A 130 -1.25 -17.34 0.97
C MET A 130 -1.98 -18.18 2.02
N ALA A 131 -2.60 -17.55 3.02
CA ALA A 131 -3.41 -18.26 4.00
C ALA A 131 -4.62 -18.98 3.35
N SER A 132 -5.32 -18.33 2.41
CA SER A 132 -6.46 -18.91 1.69
C SER A 132 -6.07 -20.09 0.79
N LEU A 133 -4.82 -20.14 0.34
CA LEU A 133 -4.24 -21.25 -0.44
C LEU A 133 -3.51 -22.28 0.43
N GLU A 134 -3.58 -22.12 1.77
CA GLU A 134 -2.93 -22.99 2.74
C GLU A 134 -1.39 -23.06 2.59
N LEU A 135 -0.78 -21.98 2.09
CA LEU A 135 0.66 -21.85 1.93
C LEU A 135 1.29 -21.36 3.24
N PRO A 136 2.33 -22.03 3.76
CA PRO A 136 3.03 -21.58 4.96
C PRO A 136 3.73 -20.25 4.72
N ALA A 137 3.33 -19.21 5.48
CA ALA A 137 3.89 -17.89 5.34
C ALA A 137 3.99 -17.14 6.68
N ILE A 138 5.01 -16.27 6.79
CA ILE A 138 5.16 -15.30 7.88
C ILE A 138 5.43 -13.94 7.25
N GLY A 139 4.63 -12.93 7.62
CA GLY A 139 4.91 -11.53 7.32
C GLY A 139 5.69 -10.90 8.47
N TYR A 140 6.72 -10.10 8.14
CA TYR A 140 7.47 -9.31 9.13
C TYR A 140 7.51 -7.84 8.74
N GLY A 141 7.38 -6.96 9.74
CA GLY A 141 7.45 -5.51 9.56
C GLY A 141 7.60 -4.78 10.90
N ILE A 142 7.22 -3.51 10.90
CA ILE A 142 7.25 -2.66 12.09
C ILE A 142 5.81 -2.43 12.59
N ARG A 143 5.62 -2.51 13.90
CA ARG A 143 4.39 -2.11 14.56
C ARG A 143 4.42 -0.60 14.83
N TYR A 144 3.98 0.19 13.88
CA TYR A 144 3.91 1.63 14.06
C TYR A 144 2.85 2.01 15.09
N GLU A 145 3.22 2.85 16.05
CA GLU A 145 2.30 3.32 17.09
C GLU A 145 1.24 4.27 16.55
N PHE A 146 1.61 5.06 15.55
CA PHE A 146 0.74 6.00 14.84
C PHE A 146 0.71 5.67 13.36
N GLY A 147 -0.44 5.89 12.71
CA GLY A 147 -0.52 5.88 11.25
C GLY A 147 0.33 6.99 10.63
N ILE A 148 0.49 6.95 9.31
CA ILE A 148 1.35 7.93 8.60
C ILE A 148 0.91 9.37 8.91
N PHE A 149 -0.36 9.67 8.86
CA PHE A 149 -1.07 10.86 9.36
C PHE A 149 -2.57 10.77 9.01
N ARG A 150 -3.40 11.51 9.71
CA ARG A 150 -4.76 11.86 9.29
C ARG A 150 -4.71 13.06 8.36
N GLN A 151 -5.33 12.94 7.19
CA GLN A 151 -5.46 14.04 6.25
C GLN A 151 -6.73 14.83 6.56
N GLN A 152 -6.58 16.12 6.77
CA GLN A 152 -7.66 17.09 6.82
C GLN A 152 -7.55 17.99 5.59
N ILE A 153 -8.67 18.32 4.98
CA ILE A 153 -8.74 19.28 3.89
C ILE A 153 -9.31 20.59 4.43
N THR A 154 -8.53 21.63 4.31
CA THR A 154 -8.88 23.00 4.72
C THR A 154 -8.83 23.94 3.51
N PRO A 155 -9.28 25.18 3.63
CA PRO A 155 -9.09 26.20 2.57
C PRO A 155 -7.63 26.39 2.16
N GLN A 156 -6.67 26.02 3.00
CA GLN A 156 -5.23 26.05 2.70
C GLN A 156 -4.71 24.76 2.03
N GLY A 157 -5.59 23.78 1.80
CA GLY A 157 -5.25 22.49 1.22
C GLY A 157 -5.10 21.39 2.27
N GLN A 158 -4.21 20.41 2.01
CA GLN A 158 -3.95 19.29 2.91
C GLN A 158 -3.21 19.75 4.17
N GLN A 159 -3.76 19.37 5.31
CA GLN A 159 -3.10 19.43 6.62
C GLN A 159 -2.99 18.04 7.22
N GLU A 160 -1.90 17.77 7.90
CA GLU A 160 -1.61 16.51 8.55
C GLU A 160 -1.81 16.62 10.06
N SER A 161 -2.43 15.60 10.63
CA SER A 161 -2.55 15.43 12.09
C SER A 161 -2.23 13.99 12.48
N THR A 162 -1.94 13.78 13.77
CA THR A 162 -1.61 12.45 14.30
C THR A 162 -2.76 11.47 14.06
N ASP A 163 -2.43 10.26 13.63
CA ASP A 163 -3.38 9.15 13.49
C ASP A 163 -3.19 8.13 14.64
N PRO A 164 -3.88 8.30 15.79
CA PRO A 164 -3.71 7.47 16.97
C PRO A 164 -4.55 6.19 16.88
N TRP A 165 -4.34 5.35 15.89
CA TRP A 165 -5.14 4.15 15.63
C TRP A 165 -5.12 3.13 16.78
N LEU A 166 -4.09 3.16 17.64
CA LEU A 166 -3.94 2.31 18.83
C LEU A 166 -4.55 2.92 20.12
N ALA A 167 -5.15 4.12 20.06
CA ALA A 167 -5.61 4.80 21.27
C ALA A 167 -6.62 3.99 22.10
N GLN A 168 -7.37 3.09 21.48
CA GLN A 168 -8.33 2.20 22.14
C GLN A 168 -7.85 0.75 22.23
N GLY A 169 -6.57 0.50 21.93
CA GLY A 169 -5.98 -0.84 21.82
C GLY A 169 -6.35 -1.55 20.53
N ASN A 170 -5.73 -2.70 20.31
CA ASN A 170 -5.97 -3.55 19.13
C ASN A 170 -6.40 -4.94 19.60
N PRO A 171 -7.65 -5.37 19.38
CA PRO A 171 -8.12 -6.68 19.84
C PRO A 171 -7.50 -7.85 19.06
N TRP A 172 -6.89 -7.59 17.90
CA TRP A 172 -6.41 -8.64 16.99
C TRP A 172 -4.98 -9.10 17.26
N GLU A 173 -4.18 -8.30 17.96
CA GLU A 173 -2.78 -8.62 18.22
C GLU A 173 -2.57 -9.38 19.54
N VAL A 174 -1.50 -10.16 19.57
CA VAL A 174 -0.99 -10.87 20.76
C VAL A 174 0.46 -10.47 20.95
N ILE A 175 0.78 -9.84 22.08
CA ILE A 175 2.16 -9.49 22.43
C ILE A 175 2.95 -10.75 22.80
N ARG A 176 4.23 -10.81 22.35
CA ARG A 176 5.16 -11.92 22.60
C ARG A 176 6.45 -11.38 23.23
N PRO A 177 6.44 -10.99 24.50
CA PRO A 177 7.64 -10.44 25.15
C PRO A 177 8.77 -11.45 25.25
N GLU A 178 8.45 -12.76 25.26
CA GLU A 178 9.40 -13.86 25.21
C GLU A 178 10.21 -13.93 23.90
N TRP A 179 9.73 -13.27 22.84
CA TRP A 179 10.42 -13.14 21.55
C TRP A 179 10.85 -11.69 21.36
N SER A 180 11.93 -11.35 22.06
CA SER A 180 12.54 -10.04 22.03
C SER A 180 14.00 -10.16 21.59
N TYR A 181 14.44 -9.26 20.69
CA TYR A 181 15.77 -9.33 20.09
C TYR A 181 16.51 -8.01 20.20
N PRO A 182 17.80 -8.05 20.62
CA PRO A 182 18.64 -6.86 20.60
C PRO A 182 19.12 -6.54 19.18
N VAL A 183 19.14 -5.27 18.86
CA VAL A 183 19.69 -4.71 17.61
C VAL A 183 20.62 -3.55 17.93
N GLU A 184 21.86 -3.61 17.45
CA GLU A 184 22.86 -2.55 17.64
C GLU A 184 22.75 -1.53 16.50
N ILE A 185 22.51 -0.25 16.85
CA ILE A 185 22.34 0.84 15.90
C ILE A 185 23.10 2.05 16.41
N GLY A 186 24.17 2.49 15.72
CA GLY A 186 24.93 3.69 16.10
C GLY A 186 25.56 3.60 17.49
N GLY A 187 25.96 2.41 17.91
CA GLY A 187 26.55 2.16 19.24
C GLY A 187 25.52 2.09 20.38
N HIS A 188 24.25 1.97 20.08
CA HIS A 188 23.17 1.79 21.04
C HIS A 188 22.39 0.52 20.75
N THR A 189 22.04 -0.20 21.81
CA THR A 189 21.16 -1.38 21.71
C THR A 189 19.71 -0.93 21.78
N VAL A 190 18.89 -1.42 20.84
CA VAL A 190 17.43 -1.32 20.86
C VAL A 190 16.84 -2.72 20.91
N ILE A 191 15.78 -2.92 21.68
CA ILE A 191 15.09 -4.21 21.79
C ILE A 191 13.86 -4.20 20.87
N GLY A 192 13.77 -5.16 19.96
CA GLY A 192 12.54 -5.43 19.21
C GLY A 192 11.66 -6.42 19.94
N VAL A 193 10.43 -6.03 20.27
CA VAL A 193 9.42 -6.86 20.92
C VAL A 193 8.39 -7.29 19.88
N ALA A 194 8.10 -8.60 19.79
CA ALA A 194 7.16 -9.13 18.81
C ALA A 194 5.69 -8.90 19.20
N TYR A 195 4.90 -8.52 18.21
CA TYR A 195 3.44 -8.48 18.25
C TYR A 195 2.90 -9.27 17.05
N ASP A 196 2.11 -10.30 17.32
CA ASP A 196 1.59 -11.22 16.34
C ASP A 196 0.12 -10.95 16.04
N THR A 197 -0.22 -10.89 14.77
CA THR A 197 -1.60 -10.84 14.29
C THR A 197 -1.87 -12.05 13.40
N PRO A 198 -2.87 -12.89 13.69
CA PRO A 198 -3.26 -13.99 12.82
C PRO A 198 -3.91 -13.47 11.54
N ILE A 199 -3.48 -13.98 10.39
CA ILE A 199 -4.06 -13.71 9.07
C ILE A 199 -4.76 -14.97 8.58
N LEU A 200 -6.09 -14.93 8.63
CA LEU A 200 -6.94 -16.07 8.32
C LEU A 200 -7.15 -16.23 6.81
N GLY A 201 -7.07 -17.47 6.33
CA GLY A 201 -7.49 -17.83 4.96
C GLY A 201 -9.01 -17.99 4.83
N TYR A 202 -9.52 -17.78 3.62
CA TYR A 202 -10.95 -17.92 3.32
C TYR A 202 -11.39 -19.38 3.24
N GLY A 203 -12.35 -19.77 4.08
CA GLY A 203 -12.97 -21.11 4.07
C GLY A 203 -11.98 -22.24 4.29
N VAL A 204 -10.94 -21.99 5.06
CA VAL A 204 -9.90 -22.94 5.49
C VAL A 204 -9.54 -22.69 6.95
N ASN A 205 -8.90 -23.69 7.59
CA ASN A 205 -8.46 -23.54 8.97
C ASN A 205 -7.08 -22.88 9.09
N THR A 206 -6.42 -22.58 7.98
CA THR A 206 -5.10 -21.98 7.98
C THR A 206 -5.16 -20.53 8.40
N ALA A 207 -4.39 -20.19 9.42
CA ALA A 207 -4.10 -18.82 9.85
C ALA A 207 -2.59 -18.61 9.94
N ASN A 208 -2.05 -17.79 9.04
CA ASN A 208 -0.63 -17.43 9.03
C ASN A 208 -0.33 -16.30 10.03
N THR A 209 0.93 -16.07 10.32
CA THR A 209 1.38 -15.05 11.27
C THR A 209 1.85 -13.81 10.55
N LEU A 210 1.34 -12.66 10.96
CA LEU A 210 1.97 -11.35 10.72
C LEU A 210 2.64 -10.91 12.02
N ARG A 211 3.99 -10.92 12.06
CA ARG A 211 4.80 -10.50 13.21
C ARG A 211 5.37 -9.13 12.99
N LEU A 212 4.98 -8.20 13.85
CA LEU A 212 5.41 -6.81 13.78
C LEU A 212 6.27 -6.47 15.01
N TRP A 213 7.33 -5.71 14.77
CA TRP A 213 8.31 -5.34 15.80
C TRP A 213 8.01 -3.97 16.38
N SER A 214 7.89 -3.89 17.70
CA SER A 214 7.84 -2.65 18.47
C SER A 214 9.20 -2.41 19.10
N ALA A 215 9.73 -1.21 19.00
CA ALA A 215 11.03 -0.84 19.56
C ALA A 215 10.90 -0.46 21.03
N ALA A 216 11.80 -0.96 21.86
CA ALA A 216 11.92 -0.66 23.29
C ALA A 216 13.38 -0.41 23.67
N ALA A 217 13.61 0.33 24.74
CA ALA A 217 14.95 0.47 25.32
C ALA A 217 15.29 -0.77 26.17
N PRO A 218 16.56 -1.19 26.23
CA PRO A 218 17.01 -2.23 27.17
C PRO A 218 16.71 -1.85 28.64
N ASP A 219 16.99 -0.57 28.96
CA ASP A 219 16.70 0.04 30.26
C ASP A 219 15.68 1.17 30.03
N ALA A 220 14.43 0.89 30.35
CA ALA A 220 13.33 1.83 30.12
C ALA A 220 13.40 3.08 31.01
N PHE A 221 14.22 3.05 32.09
CA PHE A 221 14.25 4.09 33.09
C PHE A 221 15.61 4.17 33.79
N ASP A 222 16.27 5.33 33.70
CA ASP A 222 17.53 5.62 34.43
C ASP A 222 17.20 6.18 35.82
N PHE A 223 17.15 5.28 36.79
CA PHE A 223 16.84 5.63 38.18
C PHE A 223 17.88 6.59 38.78
N ALA A 224 19.15 6.52 38.41
CA ALA A 224 20.19 7.41 38.92
C ALA A 224 19.95 8.86 38.47
N SER A 225 19.66 9.07 37.19
CA SER A 225 19.28 10.40 36.68
C SER A 225 17.99 10.92 37.34
N PHE A 226 16.99 10.06 37.49
CA PHE A 226 15.73 10.42 38.18
C PHE A 226 15.98 10.89 39.61
N ASN A 227 16.76 10.11 40.37
CA ASN A 227 17.07 10.43 41.76
C ASN A 227 17.95 11.69 41.93
N ALA A 228 18.72 12.06 40.87
CA ALA A 228 19.46 13.29 40.77
C ALA A 228 18.61 14.52 40.38
N GLY A 229 17.31 14.33 40.12
CA GLY A 229 16.37 15.38 39.70
C GLY A 229 16.35 15.69 38.21
N ASP A 230 17.06 14.90 37.38
CA ASP A 230 17.02 15.02 35.91
C ASP A 230 15.99 14.03 35.32
N TYR A 231 14.72 14.43 35.39
CA TYR A 231 13.58 13.60 34.93
C TYR A 231 13.57 13.40 33.41
N THR A 232 14.05 14.35 32.66
CA THR A 232 14.14 14.25 31.19
C THR A 232 15.17 13.21 30.77
N ARG A 233 16.36 13.27 31.37
CA ARG A 233 17.43 12.31 31.10
C ARG A 233 17.04 10.90 31.51
N ALA A 234 16.27 10.76 32.60
CA ALA A 234 15.81 9.49 33.11
C ALA A 234 15.00 8.67 32.08
N VAL A 235 14.33 9.32 31.11
CA VAL A 235 13.50 8.67 30.06
C VAL A 235 14.08 8.84 28.67
N LEU A 236 15.21 9.52 28.48
CA LEU A 236 15.75 9.87 27.15
C LEU A 236 16.02 8.64 26.28
N ARG A 237 16.66 7.61 26.84
CA ARG A 237 16.94 6.35 26.12
C ARG A 237 15.68 5.65 25.67
N LYS A 238 14.64 5.63 26.51
CA LYS A 238 13.33 5.11 26.17
C LYS A 238 12.75 5.81 24.96
N VAL A 239 12.70 7.15 24.99
CA VAL A 239 12.16 7.96 23.89
C VAL A 239 12.93 7.72 22.58
N GLN A 240 14.26 7.70 22.64
CA GLN A 240 15.10 7.46 21.48
C GLN A 240 14.85 6.09 20.84
N SER A 241 14.77 5.03 21.64
CA SER A 241 14.53 3.68 21.15
C SER A 241 13.11 3.55 20.56
N GLU A 242 12.09 3.98 21.29
CA GLU A 242 10.69 3.88 20.87
C GLU A 242 10.38 4.70 19.60
N THR A 243 11.15 5.76 19.32
CA THR A 243 10.99 6.58 18.10
C THR A 243 11.13 5.74 16.82
N LEU A 244 11.88 4.63 16.85
CA LEU A 244 12.04 3.73 15.70
C LEU A 244 10.72 3.12 15.22
N SER A 245 9.77 2.89 16.12
CA SER A 245 8.46 2.31 15.77
C SER A 245 7.29 3.29 15.92
N LYS A 246 7.55 4.61 15.90
CA LYS A 246 6.47 5.60 16.05
C LYS A 246 5.65 5.78 14.77
N VAL A 247 6.29 6.09 13.65
CA VAL A 247 5.59 6.47 12.40
C VAL A 247 6.30 5.91 11.18
N LEU A 248 5.49 5.46 10.20
CA LEU A 248 5.94 5.05 8.87
C LEU A 248 6.44 6.26 8.06
N TYR A 249 7.52 6.10 7.32
CA TYR A 249 8.10 7.11 6.40
C TYR A 249 8.37 8.46 7.05
N PRO A 250 9.34 8.56 7.98
CA PRO A 250 9.83 9.85 8.44
C PRO A 250 10.23 10.75 7.26
N ASN A 251 10.03 12.05 7.38
CA ASN A 251 10.47 13.00 6.36
C ASN A 251 12.00 12.98 6.24
N ASP A 252 12.50 12.57 5.08
CA ASP A 252 13.94 12.38 4.77
C ASP A 252 14.57 13.55 4.01
N GLU A 253 13.92 14.70 3.95
CA GLU A 253 14.54 15.95 3.52
C GLU A 253 15.67 16.35 4.48
N PHE A 254 15.55 15.98 5.75
CA PHE A 254 16.52 16.23 6.81
C PHE A 254 17.36 14.99 7.12
N ASP A 255 18.61 15.20 7.52
CA ASP A 255 19.53 14.10 7.86
C ASP A 255 19.01 13.21 9.02
N GLN A 256 18.30 13.80 9.97
CA GLN A 256 17.68 13.05 11.07
C GLN A 256 16.59 12.07 10.56
N GLY A 257 15.84 12.47 9.55
CA GLY A 257 14.85 11.59 8.92
C GLY A 257 15.50 10.44 8.15
N LYS A 258 16.58 10.72 7.40
CA LYS A 258 17.38 9.67 6.73
C LYS A 258 17.96 8.68 7.75
N ARG A 259 18.51 9.19 8.85
CA ARG A 259 19.04 8.38 9.96
C ARG A 259 17.94 7.47 10.53
N LEU A 260 16.76 8.01 10.79
CA LEU A 260 15.64 7.26 11.35
C LEU A 260 15.15 6.17 10.36
N ARG A 261 15.02 6.48 9.06
CA ARG A 261 14.61 5.50 8.04
C ARG A 261 15.59 4.33 7.94
N LEU A 262 16.89 4.59 7.85
CA LEU A 262 17.88 3.50 7.81
C LEU A 262 17.86 2.67 9.11
N SER A 263 17.68 3.35 10.25
CA SER A 263 17.55 2.67 11.56
C SER A 263 16.31 1.79 11.64
N GLN A 264 15.16 2.24 11.10
CA GLN A 264 13.94 1.43 11.00
C GLN A 264 14.15 0.17 10.14
N GLN A 265 14.86 0.31 9.02
CA GLN A 265 15.13 -0.81 8.10
C GLN A 265 15.96 -1.89 8.77
N ILE A 266 17.10 -1.54 9.37
CA ILE A 266 17.93 -2.55 10.06
C ILE A 266 17.22 -3.12 11.29
N PHE A 267 16.46 -2.32 12.02
CA PHE A 267 15.72 -2.75 13.19
C PHE A 267 14.78 -3.91 12.87
N PHE A 268 13.84 -3.73 11.93
CA PHE A 268 12.88 -4.80 11.65
C PHE A 268 13.51 -5.99 10.93
N VAL A 269 14.49 -5.76 10.06
CA VAL A 269 15.20 -6.83 9.35
C VAL A 269 15.98 -7.71 10.31
N SER A 270 16.75 -7.10 11.22
CA SER A 270 17.56 -7.85 12.18
C SER A 270 16.70 -8.67 13.14
N CYS A 271 15.64 -8.06 13.70
CA CYS A 271 14.68 -8.80 14.54
C CYS A 271 14.06 -9.99 13.80
N SER A 272 13.68 -9.80 12.53
CA SER A 272 13.05 -10.83 11.71
C SER A 272 14.00 -11.99 11.40
N LEU A 273 15.23 -11.69 11.03
CA LEU A 273 16.25 -12.74 10.78
C LEU A 273 16.62 -13.50 12.05
N GLN A 274 16.78 -12.82 13.19
CA GLN A 274 17.02 -13.47 14.47
C GLN A 274 15.87 -14.39 14.86
N ASP A 275 14.62 -14.00 14.63
CA ASP A 275 13.44 -14.83 14.85
C ASP A 275 13.40 -16.06 13.93
N MET A 276 13.76 -15.89 12.65
CA MET A 276 13.89 -17.03 11.73
C MET A 276 14.95 -18.04 12.21
N PHE A 277 16.09 -17.58 12.71
CA PHE A 277 17.09 -18.48 13.32
C PHE A 277 16.56 -19.18 14.57
N ARG A 278 15.80 -18.49 15.42
CA ARG A 278 15.13 -19.13 16.58
C ARG A 278 14.18 -20.24 16.13
N ILE A 279 13.36 -19.99 15.10
CA ILE A 279 12.43 -20.99 14.54
C ILE A 279 13.22 -22.19 13.99
N LEU A 280 14.28 -21.93 13.21
CA LEU A 280 15.14 -22.97 12.64
C LEU A 280 15.73 -23.88 13.73
N GLN A 281 16.35 -23.27 14.74
CA GLN A 281 16.99 -23.97 15.86
C GLN A 281 15.97 -24.69 16.75
N GLY A 282 14.80 -24.06 16.97
CA GLY A 282 13.70 -24.68 17.73
C GLY A 282 13.15 -25.95 17.10
N GLN A 283 13.36 -26.11 15.77
CA GLN A 283 13.03 -27.34 15.04
C GLN A 283 14.21 -28.33 14.91
N GLY A 284 15.34 -28.05 15.58
CA GLY A 284 16.53 -28.86 15.50
C GLY A 284 17.25 -28.86 14.16
N LEU A 285 16.97 -27.88 13.32
CA LEU A 285 17.61 -27.76 12.00
C LEU A 285 18.93 -27.00 12.11
N PRO A 286 19.99 -27.43 11.39
CA PRO A 286 21.29 -26.77 11.41
C PRO A 286 21.23 -25.42 10.67
N VAL A 287 22.08 -24.49 11.08
CA VAL A 287 22.10 -23.10 10.59
C VAL A 287 22.34 -23.01 9.07
N ASP A 288 23.16 -23.91 8.53
CA ASP A 288 23.47 -23.98 7.10
C ASP A 288 22.27 -24.40 6.23
N GLN A 289 21.19 -24.88 6.82
CA GLN A 289 19.92 -25.19 6.13
C GLN A 289 18.93 -24.02 6.10
N PHE A 290 19.32 -22.83 6.52
CA PHE A 290 18.44 -21.65 6.53
C PHE A 290 17.70 -21.44 5.20
N HIS A 291 18.41 -21.53 4.09
CA HIS A 291 17.85 -21.38 2.72
C HIS A 291 16.88 -22.50 2.32
N ARG A 292 16.92 -23.65 2.97
CA ARG A 292 15.96 -24.74 2.75
C ARG A 292 14.69 -24.55 3.55
N LYS A 293 14.79 -23.91 4.71
CA LYS A 293 13.66 -23.62 5.58
C LYS A 293 12.90 -22.36 5.15
N PHE A 294 13.59 -21.32 4.74
CA PHE A 294 12.99 -20.03 4.43
C PHE A 294 13.24 -19.59 2.99
N ALA A 295 12.16 -19.11 2.35
CA ALA A 295 12.21 -18.35 1.11
C ALA A 295 11.81 -16.91 1.44
N VAL A 296 12.75 -15.98 1.42
CA VAL A 296 12.58 -14.61 1.93
C VAL A 296 12.41 -13.65 0.76
N GLN A 297 11.25 -13.00 0.70
CA GLN A 297 10.93 -11.98 -0.30
C GLN A 297 11.14 -10.59 0.29
N MET A 298 11.99 -9.81 -0.32
CA MET A 298 12.22 -8.40 -0.01
C MET A 298 11.24 -7.54 -0.81
N ASN A 299 10.31 -6.89 -0.09
CA ASN A 299 9.31 -6.01 -0.68
C ASN A 299 9.88 -4.59 -0.84
N ASP A 300 10.35 -4.28 -2.03
CA ASP A 300 11.13 -3.10 -2.38
C ASP A 300 12.54 -3.09 -1.74
N THR A 301 13.20 -1.92 -1.76
CA THR A 301 14.55 -1.73 -1.20
C THR A 301 14.56 -1.56 0.32
N HIS A 302 13.40 -1.34 0.94
CA HIS A 302 13.30 -1.13 2.38
C HIS A 302 13.96 -2.23 3.21
N PRO A 303 13.81 -3.54 2.88
CA PRO A 303 14.50 -4.64 3.55
C PRO A 303 15.84 -5.04 2.91
N ALA A 304 16.37 -4.31 1.93
CA ALA A 304 17.58 -4.71 1.20
C ALA A 304 18.81 -4.92 2.10
N ILE A 305 18.86 -4.26 3.26
CA ILE A 305 19.90 -4.46 4.28
C ILE A 305 19.94 -5.93 4.79
N ALA A 306 18.88 -6.73 4.53
CA ALA A 306 18.84 -8.15 4.87
C ALA A 306 19.99 -8.94 4.24
N VAL A 307 20.50 -8.51 3.09
CA VAL A 307 21.67 -9.13 2.44
C VAL A 307 22.90 -9.05 3.36
N ALA A 308 23.19 -7.86 3.88
CA ALA A 308 24.34 -7.65 4.75
C ALA A 308 24.09 -8.20 6.17
N GLU A 309 22.85 -8.08 6.69
CA GLU A 309 22.52 -8.57 8.03
C GLU A 309 22.52 -10.10 8.11
N LEU A 310 22.01 -10.80 7.11
CA LEU A 310 22.06 -12.26 7.07
C LEU A 310 23.52 -12.75 7.00
N MET A 311 24.36 -12.09 6.17
CA MET A 311 25.80 -12.36 6.14
C MET A 311 26.45 -12.15 7.51
N ARG A 312 26.13 -11.01 8.18
CA ARG A 312 26.66 -10.73 9.52
C ARG A 312 26.28 -11.80 10.54
N LEU A 313 25.01 -12.17 10.57
CA LEU A 313 24.54 -13.21 11.49
C LEU A 313 25.22 -14.56 11.23
N LEU A 314 25.29 -14.98 9.96
CA LEU A 314 25.94 -16.24 9.59
C LEU A 314 27.43 -16.26 9.96
N ILE A 315 28.16 -15.16 9.68
CA ILE A 315 29.61 -15.10 9.89
C ILE A 315 29.95 -14.80 11.36
N ASP A 316 29.42 -13.70 11.90
CA ASP A 316 29.88 -13.14 13.16
C ASP A 316 29.20 -13.83 14.37
N VAL A 317 27.96 -14.32 14.21
CA VAL A 317 27.22 -14.98 15.30
C VAL A 317 27.34 -16.51 15.23
N TYR A 318 27.19 -17.08 14.03
CA TYR A 318 27.17 -18.54 13.85
C TYR A 318 28.50 -19.12 13.34
N GLY A 319 29.51 -18.31 13.05
CA GLY A 319 30.85 -18.76 12.68
C GLY A 319 30.94 -19.45 11.32
N ILE A 320 29.98 -19.22 10.42
CA ILE A 320 29.97 -19.78 9.07
C ILE A 320 31.00 -19.03 8.21
N ASN A 321 31.80 -19.76 7.42
CA ASN A 321 32.73 -19.11 6.53
C ASN A 321 32.02 -18.29 5.43
N TRP A 322 32.72 -17.31 4.86
CA TRP A 322 32.16 -16.34 3.90
C TRP A 322 31.44 -16.99 2.71
N ASP A 323 32.06 -17.96 2.06
CA ASP A 323 31.54 -18.52 0.81
C ASP A 323 30.28 -19.35 1.05
N THR A 324 30.22 -20.10 2.15
CA THR A 324 29.01 -20.80 2.58
C THR A 324 27.92 -19.81 3.02
N ALA A 325 28.25 -18.77 3.79
CA ALA A 325 27.30 -17.72 4.19
C ALA A 325 26.72 -17.01 2.97
N TRP A 326 27.54 -16.70 1.97
CA TRP A 326 27.10 -16.08 0.74
C TRP A 326 26.15 -16.97 -0.08
N ALA A 327 26.47 -18.25 -0.19
CA ALA A 327 25.62 -19.22 -0.87
C ALA A 327 24.24 -19.36 -0.17
N ILE A 328 24.21 -19.41 1.16
CA ILE A 328 22.96 -19.41 1.94
C ILE A 328 22.17 -18.12 1.71
N THR A 329 22.82 -16.97 1.80
CA THR A 329 22.18 -15.65 1.63
C THR A 329 21.53 -15.51 0.26
N THR A 330 22.27 -15.77 -0.80
CA THR A 330 21.75 -15.65 -2.16
C THR A 330 20.68 -16.67 -2.49
N ALA A 331 20.72 -17.87 -1.90
CA ALA A 331 19.69 -18.90 -2.09
C ALA A 331 18.40 -18.62 -1.28
N SER A 332 18.48 -17.76 -0.25
CA SER A 332 17.33 -17.43 0.62
C SER A 332 16.54 -16.23 0.15
N LEU A 333 17.21 -15.22 -0.45
CA LEU A 333 16.63 -13.90 -0.70
C LEU A 333 16.16 -13.75 -2.15
N SER A 334 15.04 -13.08 -2.31
CA SER A 334 14.48 -12.60 -3.59
C SER A 334 14.06 -11.14 -3.45
N TYR A 335 14.09 -10.39 -4.54
CA TYR A 335 13.81 -8.95 -4.56
C TYR A 335 12.67 -8.62 -5.50
N THR A 336 11.69 -7.85 -5.02
CA THR A 336 10.63 -7.24 -5.84
C THR A 336 10.89 -5.75 -5.97
N ASN A 337 11.03 -5.24 -7.19
CA ASN A 337 11.10 -3.81 -7.47
C ASN A 337 9.70 -3.23 -7.73
N HIS A 338 9.42 -2.06 -7.16
CA HIS A 338 8.12 -1.37 -7.26
C HIS A 338 8.16 -0.02 -7.97
N THR A 339 9.33 0.40 -8.50
CA THR A 339 9.45 1.71 -9.15
C THR A 339 10.38 1.68 -10.35
N LEU A 340 10.06 2.52 -11.36
CA LEU A 340 10.95 2.82 -12.49
C LEU A 340 11.56 4.22 -12.38
N LEU A 341 11.21 4.99 -11.35
CA LEU A 341 11.76 6.32 -11.12
C LEU A 341 13.15 6.18 -10.49
N PRO A 342 14.25 6.53 -11.18
CA PRO A 342 15.59 6.37 -10.63
C PRO A 342 15.80 7.14 -9.32
N GLU A 343 15.17 8.31 -9.19
CA GLU A 343 15.19 9.16 -7.99
C GLU A 343 14.50 8.54 -6.77
N ALA A 344 13.60 7.56 -7.01
CA ALA A 344 12.91 6.83 -5.94
C ALA A 344 13.67 5.58 -5.47
N LEU A 345 14.77 5.20 -6.12
CA LEU A 345 15.65 4.14 -5.65
C LEU A 345 16.46 4.63 -4.44
N GLU A 346 16.34 3.91 -3.33
CA GLU A 346 17.04 4.30 -2.11
C GLU A 346 18.56 4.22 -2.24
N THR A 347 19.20 5.31 -1.89
CA THR A 347 20.66 5.40 -1.72
C THR A 347 20.98 6.03 -0.37
N TRP A 348 21.92 5.46 0.35
CA TRP A 348 22.33 5.97 1.65
C TRP A 348 23.78 6.41 1.64
N GLY A 349 24.08 7.60 2.19
CA GLY A 349 25.43 8.09 2.33
C GLY A 349 26.33 7.10 3.08
N VAL A 350 27.55 6.88 2.57
CA VAL A 350 28.54 6.00 3.22
C VAL A 350 28.83 6.44 4.64
N GLU A 351 28.93 7.75 4.90
CA GLU A 351 29.15 8.31 6.24
C GLU A 351 28.02 7.96 7.21
N LEU A 352 26.78 7.99 6.73
CA LEU A 352 25.60 7.59 7.53
C LEU A 352 25.66 6.10 7.89
N PHE A 353 26.02 5.25 6.91
CA PHE A 353 26.23 3.83 7.16
C PHE A 353 27.35 3.56 8.16
N GLU A 354 28.48 4.26 8.02
CA GLU A 354 29.63 4.13 8.93
C GLU A 354 29.27 4.49 10.37
N GLN A 355 28.48 5.54 10.55
CA GLN A 355 28.00 5.94 11.88
C GLN A 355 26.99 4.99 12.50
N LEU A 356 26.06 4.45 11.70
CA LEU A 356 24.97 3.63 12.21
C LEU A 356 25.30 2.13 12.19
N LEU A 357 25.94 1.65 11.11
CA LEU A 357 26.06 0.24 10.76
C LEU A 357 27.47 -0.08 10.20
N PRO A 358 28.55 0.21 10.93
CA PRO A 358 29.93 0.08 10.42
C PRO A 358 30.25 -1.35 9.96
N ARG A 359 29.76 -2.38 10.67
CA ARG A 359 29.99 -3.77 10.30
C ARG A 359 29.28 -4.15 9.00
N HIS A 360 28.05 -3.69 8.82
CA HIS A 360 27.30 -3.93 7.57
C HIS A 360 27.98 -3.25 6.39
N LEU A 361 28.50 -2.05 6.58
CA LEU A 361 29.26 -1.34 5.53
C LEU A 361 30.52 -2.14 5.10
N GLN A 362 31.27 -2.72 6.04
CA GLN A 362 32.41 -3.58 5.73
C GLN A 362 31.97 -4.81 4.89
N ILE A 363 30.86 -5.44 5.26
CA ILE A 363 30.30 -6.58 4.53
C ILE A 363 29.87 -6.14 3.11
N ILE A 364 29.21 -4.99 2.97
CA ILE A 364 28.78 -4.46 1.67
C ILE A 364 30.00 -4.18 0.78
N TYR A 365 31.09 -3.61 1.31
CA TYR A 365 32.33 -3.41 0.56
C TYR A 365 32.94 -4.73 0.08
N GLU A 366 32.97 -5.75 0.93
CA GLU A 366 33.50 -7.06 0.53
C GLU A 366 32.61 -7.74 -0.52
N ILE A 367 31.27 -7.65 -0.37
CA ILE A 367 30.33 -8.12 -1.40
C ILE A 367 30.61 -7.40 -2.72
N ASN A 368 30.74 -6.06 -2.71
CA ASN A 368 31.01 -5.26 -3.89
C ASN A 368 32.33 -5.64 -4.55
N ALA A 369 33.40 -5.80 -3.78
CA ALA A 369 34.71 -6.18 -4.28
C ALA A 369 34.70 -7.56 -4.98
N ARG A 370 34.05 -8.56 -4.38
CA ARG A 370 33.91 -9.90 -4.95
C ARG A 370 33.01 -9.89 -6.19
N PHE A 371 31.89 -9.18 -6.13
CA PHE A 371 30.96 -9.03 -7.24
C PHE A 371 31.64 -8.35 -8.45
N LEU A 372 32.30 -7.21 -8.24
CA LEU A 372 32.98 -6.50 -9.33
C LEU A 372 34.15 -7.29 -9.92
N ARG A 373 34.83 -8.12 -9.11
CA ARG A 373 35.85 -9.05 -9.64
C ARG A 373 35.25 -10.04 -10.62
N MET A 374 34.10 -10.61 -10.32
CA MET A 374 33.37 -11.52 -11.21
C MET A 374 32.84 -10.75 -12.45
N ALA A 375 32.21 -9.59 -12.25
CA ALA A 375 31.67 -8.78 -13.33
C ALA A 375 32.76 -8.31 -14.33
N ARG A 376 33.99 -8.01 -13.84
CA ARG A 376 35.13 -7.63 -14.68
C ARG A 376 35.55 -8.72 -15.66
N ILE A 377 35.37 -9.99 -15.31
CA ILE A 377 35.64 -11.09 -16.22
C ILE A 377 34.62 -11.11 -17.36
N ARG A 378 33.33 -10.88 -17.03
CA ARG A 378 32.24 -10.88 -18.01
C ARG A 378 32.25 -9.66 -18.92
N PHE A 379 32.61 -8.51 -18.38
CA PHE A 379 32.60 -7.20 -19.06
C PHE A 379 34.04 -6.67 -19.28
N ALA A 380 34.93 -7.54 -19.71
CA ALA A 380 36.34 -7.15 -20.01
C ALA A 380 36.37 -5.99 -21.00
N GLY A 381 37.12 -4.94 -20.68
CA GLY A 381 37.26 -3.74 -21.53
C GLY A 381 36.08 -2.75 -21.45
N GLN A 382 35.12 -2.94 -20.55
CA GLN A 382 33.95 -2.07 -20.39
C GLN A 382 33.90 -1.46 -18.97
N PRO A 383 34.83 -0.52 -18.62
CA PRO A 383 34.90 0.04 -17.26
C PRO A 383 33.63 0.77 -16.83
N ASP A 384 32.93 1.42 -17.77
CA ASP A 384 31.69 2.15 -17.48
C ASP A 384 30.58 1.24 -16.93
N LYS A 385 30.48 -0.01 -17.44
CA LYS A 385 29.55 -1.00 -16.90
C LYS A 385 29.90 -1.37 -15.46
N LEU A 386 31.18 -1.51 -15.13
CA LEU A 386 31.60 -1.81 -13.76
C LEU A 386 31.23 -0.67 -12.80
N THR A 387 31.34 0.58 -13.24
CA THR A 387 30.91 1.74 -12.47
C THR A 387 29.38 1.74 -12.24
N ARG A 388 28.60 1.41 -13.27
CA ARG A 388 27.13 1.32 -13.13
C ARG A 388 26.68 0.14 -12.28
N LEU A 389 27.39 -0.99 -12.35
CA LEU A 389 27.09 -2.19 -11.56
C LEU A 389 27.50 -2.05 -10.08
N SER A 390 28.46 -1.18 -9.74
CA SER A 390 28.95 -1.03 -8.38
C SER A 390 27.81 -0.80 -7.36
N LEU A 391 27.89 -1.46 -6.21
CA LEU A 391 27.00 -1.22 -5.08
C LEU A 391 27.27 0.15 -4.44
N ILE A 392 28.44 0.71 -4.70
CA ILE A 392 28.83 2.03 -4.22
C ILE A 392 28.81 3.00 -5.39
N GLU A 393 28.04 4.06 -5.24
CA GLU A 393 28.05 5.21 -6.12
C GLU A 393 29.22 6.12 -5.70
N GLU A 394 30.15 6.30 -6.62
CA GLU A 394 31.28 7.20 -6.43
C GLU A 394 30.88 8.64 -6.83
N GLY A 395 31.42 9.63 -6.14
CA GLY A 395 31.13 11.04 -6.38
C GLY A 395 31.55 11.91 -5.19
N PRO A 396 31.13 13.19 -5.15
CA PRO A 396 31.43 14.08 -4.02
C PRO A 396 30.94 13.53 -2.67
N GLN A 397 29.83 12.80 -2.70
CA GLN A 397 29.31 12.02 -1.57
C GLN A 397 29.09 10.59 -2.04
N ARG A 398 29.88 9.67 -1.53
CA ARG A 398 29.72 8.25 -1.82
C ARG A 398 28.43 7.73 -1.20
N ARG A 399 27.71 6.86 -1.93
CA ARG A 399 26.44 6.31 -1.48
C ARG A 399 26.36 4.81 -1.72
N VAL A 400 25.68 4.09 -0.83
CA VAL A 400 25.30 2.68 -1.01
C VAL A 400 24.01 2.63 -1.81
N ARG A 401 24.01 1.91 -2.94
CA ARG A 401 22.85 1.68 -3.81
C ARG A 401 22.08 0.44 -3.35
N MET A 402 20.95 0.66 -2.69
CA MET A 402 20.21 -0.43 -2.04
C MET A 402 19.58 -1.39 -3.04
N ALA A 403 19.07 -0.92 -4.17
CA ALA A 403 18.56 -1.80 -5.22
C ALA A 403 19.65 -2.72 -5.80
N HIS A 404 20.87 -2.21 -5.98
CA HIS A 404 22.00 -3.01 -6.45
C HIS A 404 22.36 -4.08 -5.41
N LEU A 405 22.40 -3.72 -4.12
CA LEU A 405 22.64 -4.68 -3.04
C LEU A 405 21.58 -5.79 -3.04
N ALA A 406 20.30 -5.43 -3.21
CA ALA A 406 19.19 -6.37 -3.27
C ALA A 406 19.32 -7.34 -4.45
N VAL A 407 19.63 -6.84 -5.65
CA VAL A 407 19.81 -7.67 -6.86
C VAL A 407 20.99 -8.62 -6.71
N VAL A 408 22.15 -8.13 -6.25
CA VAL A 408 23.36 -8.94 -6.09
C VAL A 408 23.17 -10.04 -5.04
N GLY A 409 22.44 -9.73 -3.96
CA GLY A 409 22.16 -10.66 -2.86
C GLY A 409 20.97 -11.61 -3.08
N SER A 410 20.29 -11.54 -4.23
CA SER A 410 19.09 -12.33 -4.52
C SER A 410 19.29 -13.31 -5.65
N HIS A 411 18.64 -14.48 -5.57
CA HIS A 411 18.58 -15.42 -6.69
C HIS A 411 17.55 -15.04 -7.76
N CYS A 412 16.57 -14.20 -7.40
CA CYS A 412 15.50 -13.76 -8.30
C CYS A 412 15.15 -12.29 -8.04
N THR A 413 14.88 -11.56 -9.11
CA THR A 413 14.39 -10.18 -9.09
C THR A 413 13.16 -10.10 -9.99
N ASN A 414 12.02 -9.64 -9.46
CA ASN A 414 10.83 -9.46 -10.27
C ASN A 414 10.35 -8.01 -10.32
N GLY A 415 9.78 -7.67 -11.48
CA GLY A 415 8.88 -6.52 -11.60
C GLY A 415 7.44 -6.93 -11.29
N VAL A 416 6.53 -5.95 -11.31
CA VAL A 416 5.14 -6.08 -10.81
C VAL A 416 4.07 -5.88 -11.89
N ALA A 417 4.46 -5.81 -13.14
CA ALA A 417 3.65 -5.88 -14.37
C ALA A 417 4.58 -6.24 -15.54
N GLU A 418 4.06 -6.75 -16.65
CA GLU A 418 4.88 -7.17 -17.80
C GLU A 418 5.67 -6.00 -18.38
N LEU A 419 5.01 -4.87 -18.61
CA LEU A 419 5.68 -3.65 -19.07
C LEU A 419 6.77 -3.21 -18.09
N HIS A 420 6.48 -3.17 -16.80
CA HIS A 420 7.43 -2.81 -15.76
C HIS A 420 8.65 -3.73 -15.76
N SER A 421 8.44 -5.04 -15.80
CA SER A 421 9.51 -6.04 -15.82
C SER A 421 10.39 -5.93 -17.07
N ARG A 422 9.79 -5.59 -18.23
CA ARG A 422 10.52 -5.29 -19.46
C ARG A 422 11.38 -4.04 -19.33
N LEU A 423 10.81 -2.93 -18.83
CA LEU A 423 11.53 -1.67 -18.64
C LEU A 423 12.64 -1.79 -17.58
N LEU A 424 12.39 -2.56 -16.52
CA LEU A 424 13.39 -2.87 -15.50
C LEU A 424 14.64 -3.53 -16.11
N ARG A 425 14.44 -4.51 -17.00
CA ARG A 425 15.52 -5.23 -17.70
C ARG A 425 16.19 -4.40 -18.78
N GLN A 426 15.47 -3.49 -19.44
CA GLN A 426 16.00 -2.73 -20.57
C GLN A 426 16.67 -1.42 -20.14
N HIS A 427 16.26 -0.84 -19.00
CA HIS A 427 16.72 0.48 -18.57
C HIS A 427 17.33 0.45 -17.16
N LEU A 428 16.50 0.31 -16.13
CA LEU A 428 16.91 0.56 -14.75
C LEU A 428 18.00 -0.40 -14.25
N LEU A 429 17.90 -1.69 -14.58
CA LEU A 429 18.82 -2.74 -14.17
C LEU A 429 19.41 -3.50 -15.37
N ALA A 430 19.57 -2.80 -16.51
CA ALA A 430 19.98 -3.41 -17.78
C ALA A 430 21.31 -4.17 -17.69
N ASP A 431 22.33 -3.60 -17.04
CA ASP A 431 23.63 -4.25 -16.90
C ASP A 431 23.57 -5.52 -16.03
N PHE A 432 22.68 -5.55 -15.01
CA PHE A 432 22.43 -6.76 -14.22
C PHE A 432 21.64 -7.81 -15.01
N ALA A 433 20.67 -7.39 -15.82
CA ALA A 433 19.89 -8.28 -16.66
C ALA A 433 20.75 -8.90 -17.79
N GLU A 434 21.74 -8.18 -18.29
CA GLU A 434 22.75 -8.72 -19.22
C GLU A 434 23.68 -9.72 -18.52
N LEU A 435 24.02 -9.47 -17.25
CA LEU A 435 24.89 -10.35 -16.46
C LEU A 435 24.18 -11.65 -16.05
N TRP A 436 22.91 -11.56 -15.65
CA TRP A 436 22.09 -12.66 -15.12
C TRP A 436 20.65 -12.62 -15.65
N PRO A 437 20.44 -12.85 -16.97
CA PRO A 437 19.11 -12.74 -17.58
C PRO A 437 18.07 -13.68 -16.94
N GLU A 438 18.53 -14.83 -16.44
CA GLU A 438 17.69 -15.86 -15.79
C GLU A 438 17.16 -15.46 -14.41
N ARG A 439 17.75 -14.45 -13.77
CA ARG A 439 17.30 -13.97 -12.45
C ARG A 439 16.13 -12.99 -12.53
N PHE A 440 15.85 -12.45 -13.72
CA PHE A 440 14.81 -11.46 -13.91
C PHE A 440 13.51 -12.10 -14.40
N THR A 441 12.44 -11.92 -13.64
CA THR A 441 11.11 -12.46 -13.95
C THR A 441 10.03 -11.40 -13.81
N ASN A 442 8.81 -11.75 -14.19
CA ASN A 442 7.61 -10.94 -13.96
C ASN A 442 6.63 -11.67 -13.04
N VAL A 443 6.09 -10.94 -12.06
CA VAL A 443 4.95 -11.36 -11.28
C VAL A 443 4.00 -10.16 -11.21
N THR A 444 3.03 -10.12 -12.13
CA THR A 444 2.04 -9.04 -12.16
C THR A 444 1.25 -9.01 -10.84
N ASN A 445 1.07 -7.80 -10.29
CA ASN A 445 0.31 -7.59 -9.07
C ASN A 445 -1.11 -8.14 -9.21
N GLY A 446 -1.72 -8.45 -8.08
CA GLY A 446 -3.10 -8.86 -7.96
C GLY A 446 -3.78 -8.25 -6.74
N VAL A 447 -5.04 -8.60 -6.54
CA VAL A 447 -5.85 -8.16 -5.40
C VAL A 447 -6.70 -9.32 -4.89
N THR A 448 -6.92 -9.38 -3.57
CA THR A 448 -7.80 -10.39 -2.99
C THR A 448 -9.27 -10.11 -3.33
N PRO A 449 -9.99 -11.05 -3.97
CA PRO A 449 -11.42 -10.89 -4.24
C PRO A 449 -12.27 -10.94 -2.97
N ARG A 450 -11.79 -11.57 -1.90
CA ARG A 450 -12.51 -11.64 -0.62
C ARG A 450 -12.75 -10.23 -0.08
N ARG A 451 -11.73 -9.41 0.07
CA ARG A 451 -11.91 -8.02 0.52
C ARG A 451 -12.55 -7.12 -0.55
N TRP A 452 -12.04 -7.17 -1.80
CA TRP A 452 -12.37 -6.15 -2.80
C TRP A 452 -13.65 -6.43 -3.60
N MET A 453 -14.22 -7.62 -3.46
CA MET A 453 -15.52 -7.99 -4.01
C MET A 453 -16.48 -8.46 -2.90
N ALA A 454 -16.14 -9.49 -2.12
CA ALA A 454 -17.09 -10.07 -1.17
C ALA A 454 -17.41 -9.12 0.00
N VAL A 455 -16.39 -8.49 0.61
CA VAL A 455 -16.58 -7.51 1.70
C VAL A 455 -17.06 -6.17 1.16
N ALA A 456 -16.36 -5.63 0.14
CA ALA A 456 -16.66 -4.31 -0.39
C ALA A 456 -18.02 -4.22 -1.10
N ASN A 457 -18.45 -5.28 -1.78
CA ASN A 457 -19.64 -5.31 -2.62
C ASN A 457 -20.49 -6.57 -2.38
N PRO A 458 -21.17 -6.67 -1.22
CA PRO A 458 -21.98 -7.86 -0.91
C PRO A 458 -23.09 -8.14 -1.93
N ALA A 459 -23.63 -7.10 -2.58
CA ALA A 459 -24.64 -7.24 -3.62
C ALA A 459 -24.06 -7.93 -4.88
N LEU A 460 -22.85 -7.56 -5.30
CA LEU A 460 -22.13 -8.23 -6.37
C LEU A 460 -21.81 -9.67 -5.98
N ALA A 461 -21.31 -9.88 -4.76
CA ALA A 461 -20.99 -11.21 -4.26
C ALA A 461 -22.21 -12.14 -4.30
N GLY A 462 -23.38 -11.66 -3.88
CA GLY A 462 -24.63 -12.41 -3.95
C GLY A 462 -25.01 -12.78 -5.39
N LEU A 463 -24.91 -11.83 -6.33
CA LEU A 463 -25.17 -12.08 -7.75
C LEU A 463 -24.22 -13.14 -8.34
N LEU A 464 -22.93 -13.07 -8.00
CA LEU A 464 -21.93 -14.04 -8.44
C LEU A 464 -22.13 -15.42 -7.81
N ASP A 465 -22.52 -15.49 -6.54
CA ASP A 465 -22.77 -16.75 -5.84
C ASP A 465 -23.95 -17.53 -6.46
N GLU A 466 -25.00 -16.83 -6.89
CA GLU A 466 -26.13 -17.46 -7.56
C GLU A 466 -25.74 -18.06 -8.91
N VAL A 467 -24.82 -17.44 -9.65
CA VAL A 467 -24.44 -17.88 -11.00
C VAL A 467 -23.27 -18.86 -10.98
N LEU A 468 -22.24 -18.58 -10.17
CA LEU A 468 -20.94 -19.27 -10.17
C LEU A 468 -20.75 -20.18 -8.96
N GLY A 469 -21.60 -20.04 -7.93
CA GLY A 469 -21.26 -20.54 -6.59
C GLY A 469 -20.10 -19.79 -5.97
N GLY A 470 -19.65 -20.22 -4.79
CA GLY A 470 -18.61 -19.50 -4.02
C GLY A 470 -17.18 -19.62 -4.55
N ARG A 471 -16.91 -20.39 -5.62
CA ARG A 471 -15.56 -20.73 -6.10
C ARG A 471 -14.72 -19.52 -6.57
N TRP A 472 -15.37 -18.48 -7.12
CA TRP A 472 -14.71 -17.26 -7.59
C TRP A 472 -13.89 -16.57 -6.49
N ARG A 473 -14.20 -16.82 -5.23
CA ARG A 473 -13.44 -16.24 -4.09
C ARG A 473 -12.03 -16.80 -3.97
N LYS A 474 -11.75 -17.97 -4.50
CA LYS A 474 -10.41 -18.59 -4.54
C LYS A 474 -9.84 -18.67 -5.95
N ASP A 475 -10.68 -18.71 -6.96
CA ASP A 475 -10.30 -18.82 -8.36
C ASP A 475 -11.07 -17.78 -9.21
N LEU A 476 -10.42 -16.67 -9.51
CA LEU A 476 -10.99 -15.60 -10.33
C LEU A 476 -11.20 -16.01 -11.80
N ALA A 477 -10.58 -17.10 -12.27
CA ALA A 477 -10.83 -17.61 -13.63
C ALA A 477 -12.30 -18.02 -13.81
N ALA A 478 -13.00 -18.39 -12.73
CA ALA A 478 -14.43 -18.68 -12.74
C ALA A 478 -15.28 -17.50 -13.27
N LEU A 479 -14.80 -16.25 -13.16
CA LEU A 479 -15.52 -15.10 -13.71
C LEU A 479 -15.68 -15.12 -15.23
N GLN A 480 -14.87 -15.88 -15.96
CA GLN A 480 -15.03 -16.05 -17.42
C GLN A 480 -16.36 -16.67 -17.80
N GLU A 481 -16.97 -17.43 -16.90
CA GLU A 481 -18.29 -18.04 -17.12
C GLU A 481 -19.44 -17.03 -17.13
N LEU A 482 -19.19 -15.78 -16.78
CA LEU A 482 -20.16 -14.68 -16.94
C LEU A 482 -20.25 -14.17 -18.38
N ALA A 483 -19.27 -14.46 -19.25
CA ALA A 483 -19.20 -13.89 -20.58
C ALA A 483 -20.51 -14.19 -21.43
N PRO A 484 -21.11 -15.39 -21.39
CA PRO A 484 -22.37 -15.64 -22.09
C PRO A 484 -23.55 -14.82 -21.56
N LEU A 485 -23.49 -14.34 -20.33
CA LEU A 485 -24.56 -13.55 -19.68
C LEU A 485 -24.51 -12.05 -20.05
N ALA A 486 -23.45 -11.60 -20.71
CA ALA A 486 -23.33 -10.22 -21.14
C ALA A 486 -24.43 -9.77 -22.13
N GLY A 487 -25.09 -10.71 -22.80
CA GLY A 487 -26.25 -10.46 -23.67
C GLY A 487 -27.61 -10.79 -23.06
N ASP A 488 -27.66 -11.27 -21.81
CA ASP A 488 -28.90 -11.60 -21.11
C ASP A 488 -29.55 -10.38 -20.45
N PRO A 489 -30.71 -9.88 -20.92
CA PRO A 489 -31.36 -8.70 -20.35
C PRO A 489 -31.66 -8.81 -18.85
N ALA A 490 -32.05 -10.01 -18.37
CA ALA A 490 -32.37 -10.21 -16.96
C ALA A 490 -31.12 -10.12 -16.06
N PHE A 491 -30.01 -10.66 -16.54
CA PHE A 491 -28.74 -10.54 -15.83
C PHE A 491 -28.24 -9.06 -15.83
N LEU A 492 -28.36 -8.37 -16.97
CA LEU A 492 -27.95 -6.98 -17.09
C LEU A 492 -28.76 -6.04 -16.18
N GLU A 493 -30.07 -6.28 -16.05
CA GLU A 493 -30.92 -5.53 -15.11
C GLU A 493 -30.44 -5.70 -13.67
N ARG A 494 -30.15 -6.93 -13.25
CA ARG A 494 -29.61 -7.23 -11.92
C ARG A 494 -28.24 -6.61 -11.71
N TRP A 495 -27.38 -6.64 -12.72
CA TRP A 495 -26.09 -5.99 -12.70
C TRP A 495 -26.23 -4.47 -12.49
N GLN A 496 -27.16 -3.82 -13.20
CA GLN A 496 -27.45 -2.39 -13.02
C GLN A 496 -27.96 -2.08 -11.61
N GLN A 497 -28.78 -2.97 -11.04
CA GLN A 497 -29.25 -2.84 -9.65
C GLN A 497 -28.09 -2.88 -8.65
N VAL A 498 -27.13 -3.81 -8.84
CA VAL A 498 -25.90 -3.90 -8.04
C VAL A 498 -25.09 -2.62 -8.14
N LYS A 499 -24.85 -2.10 -9.35
CA LYS A 499 -24.16 -0.83 -9.55
C LYS A 499 -24.88 0.34 -8.89
N GLY A 500 -26.19 0.41 -9.06
CA GLY A 500 -27.04 1.43 -8.40
C GLY A 500 -26.97 1.39 -6.87
N GLN A 501 -26.85 0.21 -6.26
CA GLN A 501 -26.65 0.08 -4.81
C GLN A 501 -25.29 0.61 -4.38
N GLY A 502 -24.22 0.29 -5.10
CA GLY A 502 -22.87 0.85 -4.84
C GLY A 502 -22.86 2.37 -4.90
N LYS A 503 -23.47 2.95 -5.94
CA LYS A 503 -23.59 4.41 -6.05
C LYS A 503 -24.36 5.05 -4.90
N ARG A 504 -25.52 4.50 -4.53
CA ARG A 504 -26.33 5.03 -3.40
C ARG A 504 -25.53 5.08 -2.10
N ARG A 505 -24.83 4.00 -1.75
CA ARG A 505 -23.98 3.98 -0.53
C ARG A 505 -22.96 5.12 -0.53
N LEU A 506 -22.31 5.38 -1.67
CA LEU A 506 -21.34 6.48 -1.78
C LEU A 506 -22.01 7.86 -1.75
N ILE A 507 -23.18 8.03 -2.40
CA ILE A 507 -23.97 9.26 -2.37
C ILE A 507 -24.36 9.60 -0.93
N ASP A 508 -24.89 8.64 -0.19
CA ASP A 508 -25.30 8.82 1.21
C ASP A 508 -24.11 9.25 2.07
N HIS A 509 -22.94 8.64 1.87
CA HIS A 509 -21.72 9.03 2.56
C HIS A 509 -21.30 10.47 2.24
N VAL A 510 -21.27 10.84 0.95
CA VAL A 510 -20.92 12.20 0.51
C VAL A 510 -21.91 13.23 1.06
N GLN A 511 -23.20 12.91 1.05
CA GLN A 511 -24.23 13.79 1.60
C GLN A 511 -24.07 13.98 3.12
N GLN A 512 -23.79 12.90 3.86
CA GLN A 512 -23.57 12.97 5.31
C GLN A 512 -22.30 13.76 5.67
N GLN A 513 -21.22 13.60 4.90
CA GLN A 513 -19.94 14.22 5.21
C GLN A 513 -19.84 15.67 4.73
N PHE A 514 -20.41 15.99 3.58
CA PHE A 514 -20.22 17.28 2.89
C PHE A 514 -21.52 18.06 2.65
N GLY A 515 -22.68 17.48 2.96
CA GLY A 515 -23.98 18.09 2.61
C GLY A 515 -24.24 18.19 1.10
N LEU A 516 -23.44 17.52 0.27
CA LEU A 516 -23.52 17.58 -1.18
C LEU A 516 -24.33 16.41 -1.74
N LEU A 517 -25.41 16.72 -2.44
CA LEU A 517 -26.21 15.73 -3.15
C LEU A 517 -25.61 15.44 -4.52
N LEU A 518 -25.33 14.17 -4.80
CA LEU A 518 -24.87 13.70 -6.10
C LEU A 518 -26.02 13.06 -6.88
N ASP A 519 -26.01 13.23 -8.19
CA ASP A 519 -26.95 12.57 -9.09
C ASP A 519 -26.49 11.13 -9.37
N HIS A 520 -27.31 10.15 -9.01
CA HIS A 520 -27.02 8.71 -9.21
C HIS A 520 -26.95 8.32 -10.70
N THR A 521 -27.54 9.11 -11.59
CA THR A 521 -27.52 8.90 -13.04
C THR A 521 -26.28 9.46 -13.71
N SER A 522 -25.54 10.38 -13.03
CA SER A 522 -24.28 10.91 -13.55
C SER A 522 -23.20 9.84 -13.67
N LEU A 523 -22.28 10.01 -14.62
CA LEU A 523 -21.10 9.16 -14.72
C LEU A 523 -20.18 9.43 -13.52
N PHE A 524 -19.91 8.40 -12.72
CA PHE A 524 -18.93 8.48 -11.63
C PHE A 524 -17.53 8.18 -12.15
N ASP A 525 -16.76 9.23 -12.29
CA ASP A 525 -15.41 9.29 -12.80
C ASP A 525 -14.42 9.42 -11.62
N VAL A 526 -13.56 8.43 -11.43
CA VAL A 526 -12.90 8.26 -10.14
C VAL A 526 -11.40 8.06 -10.27
N GLN A 527 -10.65 8.94 -9.57
CA GLN A 527 -9.21 8.82 -9.40
C GLN A 527 -8.83 8.80 -7.92
N VAL A 528 -8.80 7.63 -7.30
CA VAL A 528 -8.44 7.45 -5.89
C VAL A 528 -7.12 6.72 -5.77
N LYS A 529 -6.06 7.47 -5.52
CA LYS A 529 -4.67 7.03 -5.37
C LYS A 529 -3.83 8.12 -4.71
N ARG A 530 -2.59 7.81 -4.27
CA ARG A 530 -1.66 8.85 -3.76
C ARG A 530 -1.59 10.01 -4.74
N ILE A 531 -1.52 11.24 -4.22
CA ILE A 531 -1.37 12.41 -5.07
C ILE A 531 0.11 12.58 -5.42
N HIS A 532 0.39 12.59 -6.72
CA HIS A 532 1.73 12.73 -7.27
C HIS A 532 1.66 13.22 -8.71
N GLU A 533 2.61 14.06 -9.14
CA GLU A 533 2.61 14.63 -10.48
C GLU A 533 2.55 13.56 -11.59
N TYR A 534 3.29 12.43 -11.48
CA TYR A 534 3.27 11.40 -12.51
C TYR A 534 1.92 10.68 -12.65
N LYS A 535 1.07 10.70 -11.60
CA LYS A 535 -0.29 10.15 -11.63
C LYS A 535 -1.30 11.07 -12.29
N ARG A 536 -0.89 12.29 -12.53
CA ARG A 536 -1.56 13.32 -13.34
C ARG A 536 -2.97 13.71 -12.90
N GLN A 537 -3.24 13.80 -11.58
CA GLN A 537 -4.51 14.33 -11.08
C GLN A 537 -4.79 15.74 -11.63
N HIS A 538 -3.75 16.53 -11.91
CA HIS A 538 -3.87 17.84 -12.54
C HIS A 538 -4.29 17.76 -14.02
N LEU A 539 -4.03 16.66 -14.75
CA LEU A 539 -4.60 16.44 -16.09
C LEU A 539 -6.13 16.33 -16.01
N ALA A 540 -6.63 15.55 -15.05
CA ALA A 540 -8.08 15.47 -14.80
C ALA A 540 -8.65 16.83 -14.34
N ALA A 541 -7.91 17.59 -13.53
CA ALA A 541 -8.32 18.96 -13.15
C ALA A 541 -8.49 19.88 -14.37
N LEU A 542 -7.58 19.83 -15.35
CA LEU A 542 -7.71 20.60 -16.59
C LEU A 542 -8.97 20.21 -17.37
N LEU A 543 -9.29 18.92 -17.50
CA LEU A 543 -10.53 18.45 -18.12
C LEU A 543 -11.78 18.96 -17.38
N ILE A 544 -11.76 18.97 -16.06
CA ILE A 544 -12.88 19.49 -15.25
C ILE A 544 -13.10 20.98 -15.53
N VAL A 545 -12.03 21.78 -15.56
CA VAL A 545 -12.11 23.22 -15.86
C VAL A 545 -12.61 23.46 -17.29
N GLU A 546 -12.17 22.65 -18.26
CA GLU A 546 -12.71 22.69 -19.61
C GLU A 546 -14.22 22.42 -19.64
N ARG A 547 -14.67 21.32 -19.01
CA ARG A 547 -16.11 21.00 -18.95
C ARG A 547 -16.91 22.11 -18.26
N TYR A 548 -16.34 22.73 -17.23
CA TYR A 548 -16.95 23.90 -16.57
C TYR A 548 -17.13 25.06 -17.52
N LEU A 549 -16.11 25.42 -18.31
CA LEU A 549 -16.19 26.47 -19.33
C LEU A 549 -17.24 26.16 -20.42
N ARG A 550 -17.26 24.94 -20.92
CA ARG A 550 -18.20 24.49 -21.95
C ARG A 550 -19.65 24.53 -21.47
N LEU A 551 -19.92 24.05 -20.25
CA LEU A 551 -21.26 24.12 -19.63
C LEU A 551 -21.69 25.60 -19.42
N ARG A 552 -20.79 26.47 -18.97
CA ARG A 552 -21.08 27.91 -18.84
C ARG A 552 -21.38 28.58 -20.17
N ASN A 553 -20.78 28.11 -21.26
CA ASN A 553 -21.07 28.56 -22.62
C ASN A 553 -22.36 27.95 -23.20
N GLY A 554 -23.09 27.16 -22.44
CA GLY A 554 -24.38 26.60 -22.81
C GLY A 554 -24.33 25.29 -23.61
N GLU A 555 -23.16 24.61 -23.62
CA GLU A 555 -23.07 23.31 -24.27
C GLU A 555 -23.83 22.23 -23.46
N ASP A 556 -24.47 21.30 -24.18
CA ASP A 556 -25.21 20.20 -23.59
C ASP A 556 -24.29 18.99 -23.37
N LEU A 557 -23.63 18.92 -22.22
CA LEU A 557 -22.75 17.81 -21.83
C LEU A 557 -23.45 16.83 -20.89
N ALA A 558 -23.18 15.55 -21.04
CA ALA A 558 -23.70 14.52 -20.14
C ALA A 558 -23.26 14.76 -18.68
N PRO A 559 -24.16 14.50 -17.70
CA PRO A 559 -23.83 14.66 -16.29
C PRO A 559 -22.64 13.79 -15.87
N ARG A 560 -21.66 14.39 -15.16
CA ARG A 560 -20.44 13.72 -14.71
C ARG A 560 -20.06 14.18 -13.31
N THR A 561 -19.73 13.21 -12.45
CA THR A 561 -19.27 13.44 -11.09
C THR A 561 -17.84 12.94 -10.99
N PHE A 562 -16.91 13.86 -10.74
CA PHE A 562 -15.51 13.51 -10.53
C PHE A 562 -15.24 13.32 -9.04
N LEU A 563 -14.63 12.18 -8.71
CA LEU A 563 -14.28 11.85 -7.33
C LEU A 563 -12.78 11.59 -7.21
N PHE A 564 -12.16 12.34 -6.33
CA PHE A 564 -10.74 12.20 -5.99
C PHE A 564 -10.57 11.76 -4.56
N GLY A 565 -9.46 11.11 -4.26
CA GLY A 565 -9.05 10.77 -2.91
C GLY A 565 -7.62 10.28 -2.89
N GLY A 566 -6.90 10.65 -1.85
CA GLY A 566 -5.51 10.26 -1.67
C GLY A 566 -4.70 11.29 -0.90
N LYS A 567 -3.63 10.83 -0.29
CA LYS A 567 -2.71 11.65 0.51
C LYS A 567 -1.52 12.09 -0.34
N ALA A 568 -1.09 13.34 -0.17
CA ALA A 568 0.21 13.82 -0.63
C ALA A 568 1.26 13.58 0.46
N ALA A 569 2.50 13.28 0.08
CA ALA A 569 3.59 13.24 1.07
C ALA A 569 3.74 14.63 1.74
N PRO A 570 4.00 14.71 3.06
CA PRO A 570 4.00 15.98 3.79
C PRO A 570 4.95 17.05 3.22
N GLY A 571 6.14 16.66 2.74
CA GLY A 571 7.12 17.55 2.12
C GLY A 571 6.87 17.84 0.62
N TYR A 572 5.91 17.16 -0.03
CA TYR A 572 5.71 17.30 -1.48
C TYR A 572 4.79 18.48 -1.83
N ALA A 573 5.36 19.67 -1.90
CA ALA A 573 4.64 20.93 -2.12
C ALA A 573 3.75 20.91 -3.39
N MET A 574 4.26 20.40 -4.52
CA MET A 574 3.50 20.34 -5.77
C MET A 574 2.27 19.44 -5.67
N ALA A 575 2.40 18.27 -5.02
CA ALA A 575 1.26 17.38 -4.79
C ALA A 575 0.20 18.01 -3.87
N LYS A 576 0.62 18.75 -2.84
CA LYS A 576 -0.30 19.54 -1.99
C LYS A 576 -1.00 20.65 -2.78
N LEU A 577 -0.28 21.31 -3.70
CA LEU A 577 -0.85 22.33 -4.57
C LEU A 577 -1.89 21.74 -5.53
N ILE A 578 -1.66 20.54 -6.06
CA ILE A 578 -2.66 19.81 -6.87
C ILE A 578 -3.93 19.52 -6.05
N ILE A 579 -3.79 19.09 -4.79
CA ILE A 579 -4.97 18.93 -3.90
C ILE A 579 -5.70 20.26 -3.74
N ARG A 580 -4.97 21.35 -3.49
CA ARG A 580 -5.57 22.69 -3.31
C ARG A 580 -6.32 23.14 -4.57
N LEU A 581 -5.79 22.85 -5.78
CA LEU A 581 -6.48 23.13 -7.03
C LEU A 581 -7.78 22.34 -7.16
N LEU A 582 -7.75 21.02 -6.91
CA LEU A 582 -8.94 20.17 -6.98
C LEU A 582 -10.03 20.63 -6.01
N VAL A 583 -9.65 21.03 -4.80
CA VAL A 583 -10.58 21.55 -3.77
C VAL A 583 -11.14 22.90 -4.22
N GLY A 584 -10.32 23.83 -4.70
CA GLY A 584 -10.77 25.12 -5.20
C GLY A 584 -11.71 25.00 -6.40
N ILE A 585 -11.43 24.05 -7.31
CA ILE A 585 -12.35 23.73 -8.41
C ILE A 585 -13.68 23.19 -7.85
N ALA A 586 -13.64 22.28 -6.89
CA ALA A 586 -14.84 21.71 -6.27
C ALA A 586 -15.70 22.79 -5.60
N GLU A 587 -15.10 23.71 -4.86
CA GLU A 587 -15.79 24.83 -4.21
C GLU A 587 -16.57 25.68 -5.22
N ILE A 588 -15.94 26.06 -6.34
CA ILE A 588 -16.57 26.89 -7.36
C ILE A 588 -17.61 26.12 -8.18
N VAL A 589 -17.24 24.95 -8.72
CA VAL A 589 -18.10 24.16 -9.62
C VAL A 589 -19.36 23.68 -8.92
N ASN A 590 -19.25 23.22 -7.66
CA ASN A 590 -20.40 22.69 -6.92
C ASN A 590 -21.40 23.76 -6.50
N LEU A 591 -20.97 25.03 -6.38
CA LEU A 591 -21.80 26.15 -5.98
C LEU A 591 -22.34 26.96 -7.18
N ASP A 592 -21.77 26.79 -8.40
CA ASP A 592 -22.21 27.55 -9.58
C ASP A 592 -23.58 27.03 -10.07
N PRO A 593 -24.66 27.88 -10.02
CA PRO A 593 -25.99 27.50 -10.49
C PRO A 593 -26.03 27.11 -11.97
N ALA A 594 -25.10 27.62 -12.78
CA ALA A 594 -25.03 27.31 -14.21
C ALA A 594 -24.73 25.83 -14.47
N MET A 595 -24.12 25.14 -13.50
CA MET A 595 -23.83 23.71 -13.61
C MET A 595 -25.08 22.84 -13.47
N GLN A 596 -26.16 23.32 -12.84
CA GLN A 596 -27.43 22.60 -12.66
C GLN A 596 -27.28 21.15 -12.16
N GLY A 597 -26.22 20.88 -11.39
CA GLY A 597 -25.87 19.52 -10.93
C GLY A 597 -25.23 18.61 -11.97
N ARG A 598 -25.04 19.06 -13.22
CA ARG A 598 -24.48 18.26 -14.33
C ARG A 598 -22.99 18.04 -14.21
N LEU A 599 -22.27 18.88 -13.45
CA LEU A 599 -20.87 18.73 -13.10
C LEU A 599 -20.73 18.83 -11.60
N ARG A 600 -20.15 17.80 -10.99
CA ARG A 600 -19.82 17.76 -9.57
C ARG A 600 -18.39 17.30 -9.39
N VAL A 601 -17.72 17.86 -8.39
CA VAL A 601 -16.34 17.49 -8.02
C VAL A 601 -16.26 17.25 -6.54
N VAL A 602 -15.72 16.10 -6.13
CA VAL A 602 -15.60 15.71 -4.72
C VAL A 602 -14.17 15.27 -4.46
N PHE A 603 -13.53 15.85 -3.45
CA PHE A 603 -12.30 15.33 -2.89
C PHE A 603 -12.60 14.62 -1.58
N LEU A 604 -12.37 13.31 -1.52
CA LEU A 604 -12.60 12.46 -0.36
C LEU A 604 -11.36 12.49 0.54
N PRO A 605 -11.41 13.17 1.71
CA PRO A 605 -10.25 13.27 2.58
C PRO A 605 -9.95 11.95 3.26
N ASN A 606 -8.71 11.80 3.69
CA ASN A 606 -8.22 10.67 4.47
C ASN A 606 -8.51 9.30 3.83
N PHE A 607 -8.33 9.21 2.50
CA PHE A 607 -8.60 7.99 1.75
C PHE A 607 -7.90 6.77 2.38
N SER A 608 -8.67 5.72 2.61
CA SER A 608 -8.31 4.53 3.39
C SER A 608 -8.83 3.27 2.73
N VAL A 609 -8.61 2.10 3.34
CA VAL A 609 -9.17 0.82 2.86
C VAL A 609 -10.70 0.82 3.00
N SER A 610 -11.24 1.28 4.13
CA SER A 610 -12.69 1.38 4.36
C SER A 610 -13.35 2.29 3.33
N LEU A 611 -12.76 3.45 3.08
CA LEU A 611 -13.28 4.36 2.06
C LEU A 611 -13.16 3.77 0.65
N GLY A 612 -12.09 3.02 0.37
CA GLY A 612 -11.94 2.27 -0.88
C GLY A 612 -13.02 1.20 -1.06
N GLN A 613 -13.42 0.47 -0.01
CA GLN A 613 -14.52 -0.49 -0.04
C GLN A 613 -15.88 0.15 -0.36
N LEU A 614 -16.04 1.43 -0.03
CA LEU A 614 -17.22 2.20 -0.38
C LEU A 614 -17.16 2.75 -1.81
N VAL A 615 -15.99 3.22 -2.25
CA VAL A 615 -15.79 3.88 -3.54
C VAL A 615 -15.80 2.89 -4.70
N TYR A 616 -15.02 1.80 -4.64
CA TYR A 616 -14.82 0.91 -5.80
C TYR A 616 -16.12 0.32 -6.38
N PRO A 617 -17.12 -0.09 -5.58
CA PRO A 617 -18.41 -0.56 -6.12
C PRO A 617 -19.20 0.49 -6.91
N ALA A 618 -18.96 1.78 -6.62
CA ALA A 618 -19.72 2.90 -7.19
C ALA A 618 -19.14 3.43 -8.52
N VAL A 619 -17.92 3.03 -8.88
CA VAL A 619 -17.16 3.62 -10.01
C VAL A 619 -17.75 3.18 -11.35
N ASP A 620 -18.00 4.13 -12.25
CA ASP A 620 -18.30 3.83 -13.66
C ASP A 620 -17.05 3.90 -14.52
N LEU A 621 -16.24 4.98 -14.36
CA LEU A 621 -15.00 5.20 -15.10
C LEU A 621 -13.81 5.25 -14.15
N SER A 622 -12.84 4.38 -14.40
CA SER A 622 -11.61 4.22 -13.62
C SER A 622 -10.48 5.01 -14.27
N GLU A 623 -10.00 6.06 -13.60
CA GLU A 623 -8.92 6.93 -14.06
C GLU A 623 -7.53 6.33 -13.78
N GLN A 624 -6.89 5.84 -14.84
CA GLN A 624 -5.56 5.22 -14.81
C GLN A 624 -4.60 5.96 -15.75
N ILE A 625 -4.47 7.25 -15.51
CA ILE A 625 -3.95 8.27 -16.43
C ILE A 625 -2.50 8.69 -16.16
N SER A 626 -1.70 7.83 -15.51
CA SER A 626 -0.27 8.10 -15.29
C SER A 626 0.48 8.31 -16.62
N THR A 627 1.57 9.05 -16.58
CA THR A 627 2.48 9.15 -17.73
C THR A 627 3.05 7.78 -18.01
N ALA A 628 2.99 7.32 -19.27
CA ALA A 628 3.45 5.98 -19.64
C ALA A 628 4.91 5.72 -19.20
N GLY A 629 5.16 4.56 -18.61
CA GLY A 629 6.44 4.15 -18.06
C GLY A 629 6.74 4.67 -16.66
N LYS A 630 5.75 5.22 -15.92
CA LYS A 630 5.96 5.75 -14.56
C LYS A 630 5.22 4.95 -13.48
N GLU A 631 4.02 4.43 -13.74
CA GLU A 631 3.31 3.54 -12.82
C GLU A 631 3.78 2.10 -13.02
N ALA A 632 4.41 1.51 -12.02
CA ALA A 632 4.95 0.16 -12.14
C ALA A 632 3.86 -0.90 -12.42
N SER A 633 2.72 -0.81 -11.77
CA SER A 633 1.57 -1.68 -11.96
C SER A 633 0.24 -0.97 -11.75
N GLY A 634 0.05 -0.39 -10.57
CA GLY A 634 -1.27 -0.05 -10.07
C GLY A 634 -2.02 -1.30 -9.56
N THR A 635 -2.97 -1.09 -8.65
CA THR A 635 -3.93 -2.10 -8.20
C THR A 635 -5.35 -1.52 -8.07
N GLY A 636 -5.49 -0.19 -8.10
CA GLY A 636 -6.78 0.48 -8.20
C GLY A 636 -7.53 0.10 -9.48
N ASN A 637 -6.79 0.01 -10.60
CA ASN A 637 -7.30 -0.47 -11.87
C ASN A 637 -7.97 -1.85 -11.76
N MET A 638 -7.32 -2.80 -11.09
CA MET A 638 -7.86 -4.17 -10.88
C MET A 638 -9.11 -4.16 -9.99
N LYS A 639 -9.09 -3.40 -8.87
CA LYS A 639 -10.22 -3.32 -7.92
C LYS A 639 -11.46 -2.72 -8.56
N MET A 640 -11.29 -1.65 -9.36
CA MET A 640 -12.37 -0.98 -10.06
C MET A 640 -12.92 -1.87 -11.19
N ALA A 641 -12.06 -2.52 -11.98
CA ALA A 641 -12.47 -3.45 -13.04
C ALA A 641 -13.27 -4.64 -12.48
N LEU A 642 -12.83 -5.25 -11.38
CA LEU A 642 -13.54 -6.34 -10.69
C LEU A 642 -14.92 -5.91 -10.15
N ASN A 643 -15.14 -4.61 -9.94
CA ASN A 643 -16.43 -4.02 -9.56
C ASN A 643 -17.20 -3.42 -10.76
N GLY A 644 -16.78 -3.73 -11.98
CA GLY A 644 -17.49 -3.38 -13.21
C GLY A 644 -17.29 -1.95 -13.69
N ALA A 645 -16.18 -1.32 -13.34
CA ALA A 645 -15.78 -0.03 -13.92
C ALA A 645 -15.05 -0.24 -15.25
N VAL A 646 -15.34 0.61 -16.23
CA VAL A 646 -14.54 0.71 -17.46
C VAL A 646 -13.31 1.56 -17.16
N THR A 647 -12.17 1.23 -17.77
CA THR A 647 -10.92 1.99 -17.56
C THR A 647 -10.69 2.99 -18.69
N ILE A 648 -10.37 4.23 -18.32
CA ILE A 648 -9.64 5.17 -19.17
C ILE A 648 -8.19 5.23 -18.70
N GLY A 649 -7.24 5.07 -19.61
CA GLY A 649 -5.84 5.01 -19.20
C GLY A 649 -4.84 5.02 -20.34
N THR A 650 -3.60 5.20 -19.94
CA THR A 650 -2.42 5.08 -20.81
C THR A 650 -1.91 3.64 -20.85
N LEU A 651 -1.04 3.32 -21.81
CA LEU A 651 -0.31 2.05 -21.85
C LEU A 651 0.83 2.07 -20.80
N ASP A 652 0.43 1.97 -19.53
CA ASP A 652 1.32 2.02 -18.39
C ASP A 652 0.97 0.92 -17.36
N GLY A 653 1.98 0.37 -16.70
CA GLY A 653 1.81 -0.66 -15.68
C GLY A 653 0.91 -1.81 -16.11
N ALA A 654 0.01 -2.23 -15.22
CA ALA A 654 -0.93 -3.32 -15.47
C ALA A 654 -2.10 -2.94 -16.40
N ASN A 655 -2.25 -1.66 -16.79
CA ASN A 655 -3.27 -1.26 -17.77
C ASN A 655 -3.10 -2.00 -19.11
N VAL A 656 -1.85 -2.27 -19.51
CA VAL A 656 -1.54 -3.01 -20.75
C VAL A 656 -2.20 -4.38 -20.69
N GLU A 657 -1.93 -5.15 -19.64
CA GLU A 657 -2.47 -6.51 -19.45
C GLU A 657 -3.99 -6.50 -19.24
N ILE A 658 -4.54 -5.46 -18.57
CA ILE A 658 -6.01 -5.31 -18.43
C ILE A 658 -6.64 -5.09 -19.80
N ARG A 659 -6.11 -4.17 -20.63
CA ARG A 659 -6.63 -3.89 -21.97
C ARG A 659 -6.60 -5.14 -22.87
N GLU A 660 -5.51 -5.92 -22.83
CA GLU A 660 -5.37 -7.18 -23.54
C GLU A 660 -6.44 -8.21 -23.13
N ARG A 661 -6.81 -8.23 -21.85
CA ARG A 661 -7.78 -9.20 -21.30
C ARG A 661 -9.25 -8.82 -21.50
N VAL A 662 -9.56 -7.52 -21.39
CA VAL A 662 -10.94 -7.04 -21.57
C VAL A 662 -11.30 -6.79 -23.03
N GLY A 663 -10.32 -6.70 -23.92
CA GLY A 663 -10.49 -6.30 -25.33
C GLY A 663 -10.31 -4.78 -25.50
N GLU A 664 -9.76 -4.39 -26.63
CA GLU A 664 -9.46 -2.99 -26.96
C GLU A 664 -10.72 -2.10 -26.95
N GLU A 665 -11.84 -2.64 -27.37
CA GLU A 665 -13.15 -1.99 -27.44
C GLU A 665 -13.76 -1.70 -26.05
N ASN A 666 -13.26 -2.33 -25.00
CA ASN A 666 -13.73 -2.17 -23.62
C ASN A 666 -12.76 -1.33 -22.75
N PHE A 667 -11.87 -0.58 -23.40
CA PHE A 667 -10.87 0.24 -22.73
C PHE A 667 -10.69 1.57 -23.47
N PHE A 668 -10.86 2.69 -22.78
CA PHE A 668 -10.59 4.01 -23.35
C PHE A 668 -9.08 4.29 -23.28
N LEU A 669 -8.39 4.03 -24.38
CA LEU A 669 -6.97 4.29 -24.51
C LEU A 669 -6.71 5.72 -24.93
N PHE A 670 -5.74 6.39 -24.31
CA PHE A 670 -5.25 7.68 -24.73
C PHE A 670 -3.76 7.86 -24.41
N GLY A 671 -3.17 8.90 -24.99
CA GLY A 671 -1.85 9.41 -24.62
C GLY A 671 -0.69 8.65 -25.25
N HIS A 672 0.51 9.21 -25.05
CA HIS A 672 1.74 8.71 -25.61
C HIS A 672 2.17 7.37 -24.95
N THR A 673 2.78 6.49 -25.74
CA THR A 673 3.44 5.27 -25.24
C THR A 673 4.76 5.60 -24.53
N THR A 674 5.34 4.64 -23.84
CA THR A 674 6.65 4.79 -23.19
C THR A 674 7.74 5.20 -24.17
N GLU A 675 7.73 4.61 -25.36
CA GLU A 675 8.68 4.90 -26.44
C GLU A 675 8.49 6.31 -27.00
N GLN A 676 7.24 6.75 -27.17
CA GLN A 676 6.93 8.10 -27.62
C GLN A 676 7.28 9.16 -26.58
N VAL A 677 7.07 8.88 -25.28
CA VAL A 677 7.51 9.77 -24.19
C VAL A 677 9.04 9.94 -24.22
N ALA A 678 9.78 8.83 -24.37
CA ALA A 678 11.23 8.86 -24.46
C ALA A 678 11.71 9.63 -25.72
N GLU A 679 11.01 9.50 -26.82
CA GLU A 679 11.31 10.23 -28.07
C GLU A 679 11.04 11.74 -27.92
N LEU A 680 9.95 12.14 -27.27
CA LEU A 680 9.70 13.54 -26.95
C LEU A 680 10.83 14.14 -26.10
N ASP A 681 11.29 13.41 -25.07
CA ASP A 681 12.41 13.84 -24.25
C ASP A 681 13.71 13.98 -25.06
N ARG A 682 13.97 13.04 -25.97
CA ARG A 682 15.17 13.03 -26.82
C ARG A 682 15.19 14.19 -27.83
N LEU A 683 14.03 14.52 -28.40
CA LEU A 683 13.88 15.59 -29.40
C LEU A 683 13.83 16.99 -28.78
N GLY A 684 13.65 17.09 -27.46
CA GLY A 684 13.45 18.36 -26.76
C GLY A 684 11.97 18.76 -26.76
N TYR A 685 11.26 18.29 -25.74
CA TYR A 685 9.83 18.59 -25.57
C TYR A 685 9.60 20.07 -25.15
N HIS A 686 8.71 20.74 -25.88
CA HIS A 686 8.33 22.13 -25.62
C HIS A 686 6.81 22.23 -25.37
N PRO A 687 6.34 22.29 -24.13
CA PRO A 687 4.91 22.27 -23.80
C PRO A 687 4.14 23.45 -24.41
N MET A 688 4.76 24.63 -24.56
CA MET A 688 4.12 25.81 -25.16
C MET A 688 3.65 25.57 -26.59
N SER A 689 4.34 24.75 -27.38
CA SER A 689 3.92 24.42 -28.73
C SER A 689 2.59 23.65 -28.79
N TRP A 690 2.29 22.85 -27.78
CA TRP A 690 1.00 22.16 -27.63
C TRP A 690 -0.09 23.10 -27.16
N ILE A 691 0.22 23.99 -26.21
CA ILE A 691 -0.70 25.00 -25.68
C ILE A 691 -1.10 26.01 -26.78
N GLU A 692 -0.17 26.46 -27.61
CA GLU A 692 -0.44 27.40 -28.69
C GLU A 692 -1.37 26.83 -29.76
N GLN A 693 -1.33 25.53 -30.00
CA GLN A 693 -2.18 24.83 -30.95
C GLN A 693 -3.58 24.52 -30.39
N ASP A 694 -3.79 24.67 -29.10
CA ASP A 694 -5.02 24.32 -28.39
C ASP A 694 -5.62 25.57 -27.69
N PRO A 695 -6.57 26.29 -28.34
CA PRO A 695 -7.22 27.45 -27.73
C PRO A 695 -7.89 27.15 -26.39
N MET A 696 -8.51 25.95 -26.25
CA MET A 696 -9.18 25.55 -25.02
C MET A 696 -8.19 25.33 -23.89
N ALA A 697 -7.02 24.73 -24.14
CA ALA A 697 -5.96 24.61 -23.16
C ALA A 697 -5.50 25.97 -22.62
N ARG A 698 -5.39 26.99 -23.54
CA ARG A 698 -5.05 28.36 -23.12
C ARG A 698 -6.12 29.00 -22.23
N ASP A 699 -7.40 28.80 -22.55
CA ASP A 699 -8.51 29.33 -21.76
C ASP A 699 -8.56 28.69 -20.38
N VAL A 700 -8.35 27.36 -20.28
CA VAL A 700 -8.28 26.60 -19.03
C VAL A 700 -7.13 27.11 -18.17
N LEU A 701 -5.90 27.20 -18.71
CA LEU A 701 -4.73 27.67 -17.94
C LEU A 701 -4.90 29.14 -17.52
N SER A 702 -5.48 30.00 -18.40
CA SER A 702 -5.80 31.39 -18.09
C SER A 702 -6.79 31.51 -16.94
N LEU A 703 -7.85 30.68 -16.93
CA LEU A 703 -8.85 30.70 -15.87
C LEU A 703 -8.25 30.27 -14.52
N ILE A 704 -7.39 29.24 -14.52
CA ILE A 704 -6.68 28.82 -13.30
C ILE A 704 -5.77 29.94 -12.78
N GLY A 705 -5.02 30.61 -13.68
CA GLY A 705 -4.12 31.71 -13.32
C GLY A 705 -4.83 33.03 -12.98
N SER A 706 -6.12 33.14 -13.24
CA SER A 706 -6.88 34.38 -12.97
C SER A 706 -7.22 34.59 -11.49
N GLY A 707 -7.03 33.59 -10.65
CA GLY A 707 -7.48 33.59 -9.27
C GLY A 707 -8.90 33.05 -9.06
N HIS A 708 -9.57 32.56 -10.12
CA HIS A 708 -10.96 32.10 -10.07
C HIS A 708 -11.17 30.95 -9.08
N PHE A 709 -10.20 30.04 -8.93
CA PHE A 709 -10.25 28.88 -8.04
C PHE A 709 -9.42 29.05 -6.76
N SER A 710 -9.06 30.29 -6.41
CA SER A 710 -8.18 30.61 -5.27
C SER A 710 -8.56 31.89 -4.55
N ASP A 711 -9.86 32.22 -4.48
CA ASP A 711 -10.39 33.41 -3.81
C ASP A 711 -9.72 34.74 -4.27
N GLY A 712 -9.33 34.79 -5.55
CA GLY A 712 -8.67 35.95 -6.16
C GLY A 712 -7.14 35.96 -6.07
N ASP A 713 -6.52 35.00 -5.38
CA ASP A 713 -5.06 34.87 -5.34
C ASP A 713 -4.54 34.32 -6.68
N ARG A 714 -3.90 35.20 -7.47
CA ARG A 714 -3.37 34.87 -8.80
C ARG A 714 -2.01 34.15 -8.74
N ASP A 715 -1.33 34.22 -7.61
CA ASP A 715 0.02 33.68 -7.46
C ASP A 715 -0.01 32.23 -6.92
N LEU A 716 -1.10 31.82 -6.28
CA LEU A 716 -1.21 30.51 -5.62
C LEU A 716 -0.83 29.34 -6.55
N TYR A 717 -1.38 29.33 -7.78
CA TYR A 717 -1.15 28.23 -8.74
C TYR A 717 -0.01 28.51 -9.71
N HIS A 718 0.74 29.64 -9.54
CA HIS A 718 1.87 29.98 -10.41
C HIS A 718 2.91 28.87 -10.52
N PRO A 719 3.34 28.17 -9.44
CA PRO A 719 4.31 27.08 -9.56
C PRO A 719 3.81 25.93 -10.43
N LEU A 720 2.53 25.55 -10.33
CA LEU A 720 1.93 24.50 -11.15
C LEU A 720 1.84 24.94 -12.63
N LEU A 721 1.35 26.14 -12.88
CA LEU A 721 1.26 26.69 -14.25
C LEU A 721 2.64 26.85 -14.89
N ALA A 722 3.62 27.34 -14.14
CA ALA A 722 5.00 27.42 -14.60
C ALA A 722 5.58 26.06 -14.97
N SER A 723 5.32 25.01 -14.15
CA SER A 723 5.71 23.64 -14.48
C SER A 723 5.09 23.19 -15.80
N LEU A 724 3.77 23.32 -15.98
CA LEU A 724 3.04 22.91 -17.17
C LEU A 724 3.45 23.66 -18.45
N THR A 725 3.84 24.94 -18.33
CA THR A 725 4.19 25.78 -19.50
C THR A 725 5.68 25.74 -19.85
N SER A 726 6.57 25.39 -18.91
CA SER A 726 8.02 25.42 -19.15
C SER A 726 8.65 24.05 -19.37
N HIS A 727 8.35 23.08 -18.54
CA HIS A 727 9.03 21.77 -18.54
C HIS A 727 8.08 20.61 -18.77
N ASP A 728 6.90 20.64 -18.13
CA ASP A 728 5.89 19.58 -18.16
C ASP A 728 6.50 18.17 -18.16
N PRO A 729 7.19 17.79 -17.07
CA PRO A 729 8.00 16.57 -17.03
C PRO A 729 7.15 15.32 -17.25
N PHE A 730 5.86 15.41 -17.00
CA PHE A 730 4.91 14.30 -17.10
C PHE A 730 4.00 14.36 -18.33
N LYS A 731 4.33 15.20 -19.34
CA LYS A 731 3.64 15.28 -20.65
C LYS A 731 2.14 15.51 -20.55
N VAL A 732 1.73 16.31 -19.57
CA VAL A 732 0.31 16.67 -19.35
C VAL A 732 -0.24 17.38 -20.55
N MET A 733 0.48 18.40 -21.08
CA MET A 733 0.02 19.18 -22.22
C MET A 733 0.03 18.39 -23.53
N ALA A 734 0.96 17.45 -23.68
CA ALA A 734 1.03 16.59 -24.85
C ALA A 734 -0.15 15.62 -24.94
N ASP A 735 -0.64 15.12 -23.80
CA ASP A 735 -1.72 14.13 -23.73
C ASP A 735 -3.11 14.76 -23.53
N LEU A 736 -3.21 16.07 -23.23
CA LEU A 736 -4.48 16.73 -22.88
C LEU A 736 -5.54 16.62 -23.99
N ALA A 737 -5.15 16.83 -25.24
CA ALA A 737 -6.08 16.78 -26.37
C ALA A 737 -6.63 15.38 -26.61
N ASP A 738 -5.83 14.34 -26.41
CA ASP A 738 -6.21 12.95 -26.58
C ASP A 738 -7.03 12.40 -25.40
N TYR A 739 -6.85 13.00 -24.22
CA TYR A 739 -7.58 12.64 -23.00
C TYR A 739 -9.04 13.14 -22.98
N ARG A 740 -9.39 14.20 -23.75
CA ARG A 740 -10.75 14.77 -23.86
C ARG A 740 -11.74 13.82 -24.49
#